data_8d1a81dff453bf5a09496c8db3da7c8a
#
_entry.id   8d1a81dff453bf5a09496c8db3da7c8a
#
_cell.length_a   1.000
_cell.length_b   1.000
_cell.length_c   1.000
_cell.angle_alpha   90.00
_cell.angle_beta   90.00
_cell.angle_gamma   90.00
#
_symmetry.space_group_name_H-M   'P 1'
#
loop_
_entity.id
_entity.type
_entity.pdbx_description
1 polymer ?
#
loop_
_entity_poly.entity_id
_entity_poly.type
_entity_poly.pdbx_seq_one_letter_code
_entity_poly.pdbx_strand_id
1 'polypeptide(L)'
;MSENDCVVNKSFNVLNTSSTNQISDTNVNNDSSLLVDTDVTDIGNLNILSLNCCGVKLRLQYPEFCQLVCNQDIICLQETKTDDLDTIELPGYIFKMKNRKKIGRKSGGMILAYKESLENYIELLDIESKYVLWFKVSSKLVNLNEDVIFGNVYIPPEGSPYFQPDTFDQIENEIRTFSQNYKYISLFGDFNSRTAEEPDFIDFEINEHEQDFTEFLQNDLATLNELNIDKNRKNVDKVKSRSGNNLLDICKANNLFIVNGRIGDDKTESGKLTCKNSSVVDYCICTCSFLQFVYNFKVLDFCRLYSDVHSPTITNLKFKLAAGNDQSTSNNSNDILADNRAKKWDASKHTAFNNNIDKEKLNGLYNEIVNTLIDDIDKDKVNSFVSELCNLLIDSAKTTFGTHKYKTRPDTCNKKPKGDKPWFNYECKVARQNYRKLKRKLKIKRTEALKQDVAEAEKRYKKTLDKHSKIYRADMRKKIKKLKTSDPKEYWKLLNKGRDRKQPNIPLGDLFKFFKNLNKAPDELLVQQENFDTDLLDNVNIGPLNEEINFSITQEEILRCIKKLKNNKACGEDYVVNEYIKSTSDLFLPTYEKIFNAIFNSGVMPDIWLVGNIKPIYKNKGNPLDPKNFRPITILSCLGKLFTAILNERLCRFSEEALLMNENQFGFRKSYSTTDSFFTLFSFFEILKRKKKKLFCAFVDFEKAFDTVWRDALWYKLLLNHINGKMYTIILNMYTDVKSCITYNYCKSDYFNCDMGVRQGVNLHPFLFAMFLSDLQMFF
;
A
#
# COMPACT_ATOMS: atom_id res chain seq x y z
N MET A 1 -35.18 -23.69 -3.11
CA MET A 1 -35.40 -23.51 -1.68
C MET A 1 -34.12 -23.84 -0.98
N SER A 2 -33.45 -22.89 -0.61
CA SER A 2 -32.60 -22.49 0.48
C SER A 2 -31.66 -21.40 -0.03
N GLU A 3 -31.98 -20.22 0.41
CA GLU A 3 -31.26 -18.99 0.21
C GLU A 3 -29.89 -19.10 0.91
N ASN A 4 -28.82 -19.05 0.16
CA ASN A 4 -27.52 -18.75 0.71
C ASN A 4 -27.26 -17.27 0.49
N ASP A 5 -27.70 -16.49 1.46
CA ASP A 5 -27.29 -15.11 1.65
C ASP A 5 -25.76 -15.04 1.79
N CYS A 6 -25.10 -14.57 0.75
CA CYS A 6 -23.76 -14.04 0.83
C CYS A 6 -23.78 -12.80 1.72
N VAL A 7 -23.54 -12.99 2.99
CA VAL A 7 -23.30 -11.91 3.95
C VAL A 7 -22.02 -11.17 3.54
N VAL A 8 -22.21 -10.06 2.85
CA VAL A 8 -21.13 -9.09 2.59
C VAL A 8 -20.79 -8.44 3.92
N ASN A 9 -19.77 -8.96 4.59
CA ASN A 9 -19.20 -8.34 5.80
C ASN A 9 -18.62 -6.97 5.47
N LYS A 10 -19.31 -5.95 5.92
CA LYS A 10 -18.96 -4.54 5.76
C LYS A 10 -17.89 -4.13 6.76
N SER A 11 -16.64 -4.19 6.38
CA SER A 11 -15.58 -3.46 7.08
C SER A 11 -15.56 -2.00 6.61
N PHE A 12 -15.91 -1.08 7.47
CA PHE A 12 -15.76 0.35 7.22
C PHE A 12 -14.33 0.77 7.50
N ASN A 13 -13.56 0.95 6.45
CA ASN A 13 -12.27 1.62 6.53
C ASN A 13 -12.48 3.13 6.69
N VAL A 14 -11.63 3.74 7.51
CA VAL A 14 -11.56 5.19 7.64
C VAL A 14 -11.15 5.78 6.29
N LEU A 15 -12.07 6.44 5.61
CA LEU A 15 -11.85 7.04 4.31
C LEU A 15 -10.98 8.29 4.44
N ASN A 16 -9.73 8.20 4.02
CA ASN A 16 -8.89 9.37 3.76
C ASN A 16 -9.15 9.87 2.34
N THR A 17 -9.86 10.98 2.22
CA THR A 17 -10.09 11.65 0.95
C THR A 17 -9.02 12.71 0.71
N SER A 18 -8.24 12.55 -0.34
CA SER A 18 -7.48 13.66 -0.93
C SER A 18 -8.31 14.24 -2.08
N SER A 19 -8.93 15.38 -1.87
CA SER A 19 -9.44 16.22 -2.94
C SER A 19 -8.71 17.55 -2.87
N THR A 20 -7.91 17.82 -3.87
CA THR A 20 -7.34 19.13 -4.16
C THR A 20 -8.44 20.02 -4.73
N ASN A 21 -8.84 21.04 -4.00
CA ASN A 21 -9.45 22.25 -4.58
C ASN A 21 -8.60 23.42 -4.15
N GLN A 22 -8.03 24.08 -5.15
CA GLN A 22 -7.45 25.42 -5.02
C GLN A 22 -8.57 26.42 -4.83
N ILE A 23 -8.50 27.22 -3.81
CA ILE A 23 -9.12 28.53 -3.71
C ILE A 23 -8.09 29.47 -3.10
N SER A 24 -8.00 30.61 -3.73
CA SER A 24 -7.10 31.73 -3.60
C SER A 24 -6.93 32.31 -2.20
N ASP A 25 -5.76 32.92 -2.04
CA ASP A 25 -5.24 33.71 -0.95
C ASP A 25 -6.17 34.79 -0.42
N THR A 26 -6.24 34.91 0.90
CA THR A 26 -6.25 36.19 1.60
C THR A 26 -5.55 36.06 2.95
N ASN A 27 -4.65 36.98 3.20
CA ASN A 27 -3.82 37.17 4.36
C ASN A 27 -4.58 37.15 5.70
N VAL A 28 -4.06 36.45 6.71
CA VAL A 28 -4.15 36.86 8.11
C VAL A 28 -2.91 36.40 8.89
N ASN A 29 -2.18 37.38 9.31
CA ASN A 29 -1.17 37.54 10.36
C ASN A 29 -0.60 36.35 11.15
N ASN A 30 0.69 36.38 11.19
CA ASN A 30 1.67 35.76 12.07
C ASN A 30 1.26 35.72 13.55
N ASP A 31 1.30 34.53 14.13
CA ASP A 31 1.68 34.33 15.52
C ASP A 31 2.73 33.21 15.56
N SER A 32 3.96 33.68 15.46
CA SER A 32 5.18 32.90 15.64
C SER A 32 5.52 32.90 17.12
N SER A 33 5.25 31.79 17.81
CA SER A 33 6.05 31.38 18.95
C SER A 33 5.68 29.97 19.39
N LEU A 34 6.74 29.14 19.48
CA LEU A 34 6.81 27.74 19.93
C LEU A 34 6.69 26.67 18.82
N LEU A 35 7.51 26.84 17.79
CA LEU A 35 8.09 25.69 17.08
C LEU A 35 9.44 25.42 17.76
N VAL A 36 9.50 24.37 18.57
CA VAL A 36 10.77 23.75 18.91
C VAL A 36 11.20 23.01 17.65
N ASP A 37 12.21 23.53 17.00
CA ASP A 37 12.99 22.83 16.00
C ASP A 37 13.56 21.58 16.68
N THR A 38 13.05 20.41 16.29
CA THR A 38 13.71 19.15 16.58
C THR A 38 14.35 18.69 15.30
N ASP A 39 15.60 19.07 15.15
CA ASP A 39 16.51 18.49 14.18
C ASP A 39 16.60 16.96 14.36
N VAL A 40 16.65 16.26 13.22
CA VAL A 40 16.62 14.81 13.04
C VAL A 40 17.95 14.15 13.42
N THR A 41 18.57 14.53 14.50
CA THR A 41 19.88 13.98 14.94
C THR A 41 19.89 13.34 16.32
N ASP A 42 18.74 13.24 17.01
CA ASP A 42 18.71 12.67 18.37
C ASP A 42 18.08 11.25 18.36
N ILE A 43 18.85 10.26 17.87
CA ILE A 43 18.52 8.83 17.91
C ILE A 43 18.50 8.27 19.36
N GLY A 44 18.90 9.05 20.36
CA GLY A 44 19.00 8.63 21.77
C GLY A 44 17.71 8.76 22.59
N ASN A 45 16.66 9.40 22.10
CA ASN A 45 15.43 9.63 22.85
C ASN A 45 14.25 8.82 22.26
N LEU A 46 13.54 8.05 23.10
CA LEU A 46 12.39 7.27 22.69
C LEU A 46 11.17 7.61 23.56
N ASN A 47 10.07 8.03 22.92
CA ASN A 47 8.83 8.42 23.60
C ASN A 47 7.77 7.34 23.44
N ILE A 48 7.30 6.77 24.55
CA ILE A 48 6.31 5.70 24.58
C ILE A 48 5.01 6.23 25.18
N LEU A 49 3.92 6.13 24.41
CA LEU A 49 2.56 6.41 24.88
C LEU A 49 1.87 5.11 25.26
N SER A 50 1.31 5.02 26.47
CA SER A 50 0.37 3.96 26.83
C SER A 50 -1.01 4.54 27.17
N LEU A 51 -2.08 3.91 26.63
CA LEU A 51 -3.45 4.37 26.83
C LEU A 51 -4.48 3.26 26.58
N ASN A 52 -5.32 3.00 27.57
CA ASN A 52 -6.60 2.32 27.32
C ASN A 52 -7.55 3.29 26.63
N CYS A 53 -7.74 3.11 25.31
CA CYS A 53 -8.46 4.06 24.45
C CYS A 53 -9.97 3.82 24.39
N CYS A 54 -10.50 2.77 25.01
CA CYS A 54 -11.91 2.40 24.98
C CYS A 54 -12.52 2.36 23.55
N GLY A 55 -11.73 1.87 22.57
CA GLY A 55 -12.16 1.72 21.16
C GLY A 55 -11.47 2.68 20.21
N VAL A 56 -10.38 2.20 19.59
CA VAL A 56 -9.47 3.00 18.76
C VAL A 56 -10.13 3.60 17.52
N LYS A 57 -11.06 2.91 16.89
CA LYS A 57 -11.75 3.42 15.67
C LYS A 57 -12.51 4.72 15.88
N LEU A 58 -13.11 4.88 17.07
CA LEU A 58 -13.77 6.12 17.43
C LEU A 58 -12.75 7.21 17.70
N ARG A 59 -11.69 6.91 18.40
CA ARG A 59 -10.65 7.87 18.80
C ARG A 59 -9.93 8.46 17.60
N LEU A 60 -9.60 7.65 16.59
CA LEU A 60 -9.01 8.11 15.33
C LEU A 60 -9.90 9.07 14.52
N GLN A 61 -11.17 9.26 14.92
CA GLN A 61 -12.01 10.31 14.36
C GLN A 61 -11.69 11.71 14.93
N TYR A 62 -11.08 11.78 16.11
CA TYR A 62 -10.83 13.04 16.81
C TYR A 62 -9.44 13.58 16.46
N PRO A 63 -9.35 14.81 15.95
CA PRO A 63 -8.06 15.42 15.59
C PRO A 63 -7.07 15.48 16.76
N GLU A 64 -7.57 15.73 17.97
CA GLU A 64 -6.76 15.82 19.19
C GLU A 64 -6.12 14.47 19.54
N PHE A 65 -6.85 13.36 19.37
CA PHE A 65 -6.27 12.03 19.55
C PHE A 65 -5.19 11.72 18.50
N CYS A 66 -5.45 12.06 17.24
CA CYS A 66 -4.44 11.90 16.18
C CYS A 66 -3.19 12.73 16.48
N GLN A 67 -3.34 13.97 16.97
CA GLN A 67 -2.21 14.80 17.36
C GLN A 67 -1.43 14.21 18.55
N LEU A 68 -2.12 13.65 19.55
CA LEU A 68 -1.48 12.99 20.69
C LEU A 68 -0.58 11.83 20.22
N VAL A 69 -1.11 10.94 19.37
CA VAL A 69 -0.38 9.74 18.92
C VAL A 69 0.72 10.05 17.91
N CYS A 70 0.54 11.05 17.03
CA CYS A 70 1.55 11.42 16.03
C CYS A 70 2.84 12.02 16.63
N ASN A 71 2.83 12.41 17.91
CA ASN A 71 3.99 12.96 18.59
C ASN A 71 4.83 11.88 19.33
N GLN A 72 4.49 10.61 19.19
CA GLN A 72 5.15 9.53 19.91
C GLN A 72 5.90 8.60 18.96
N ASP A 73 6.92 7.92 19.46
CA ASP A 73 7.71 6.96 18.67
C ASP A 73 7.09 5.58 18.71
N ILE A 74 6.66 5.15 19.92
CA ILE A 74 5.96 3.89 20.18
C ILE A 74 4.64 4.18 20.89
N ILE A 75 3.58 3.45 20.52
CA ILE A 75 2.23 3.64 21.03
C ILE A 75 1.67 2.27 21.46
N CYS A 76 1.38 2.12 22.72
CA CYS A 76 0.75 0.94 23.33
C CYS A 76 -0.72 1.28 23.62
N LEU A 77 -1.66 0.75 22.86
CA LEU A 77 -3.09 0.96 23.08
C LEU A 77 -3.75 -0.31 23.64
N GLN A 78 -4.60 -0.13 24.65
CA GLN A 78 -5.39 -1.19 25.26
C GLN A 78 -6.88 -0.93 25.02
N GLU A 79 -7.70 -1.97 25.16
CA GLU A 79 -9.15 -1.97 24.93
C GLU A 79 -9.53 -1.37 23.55
N THR A 80 -8.82 -1.82 22.52
CA THR A 80 -8.93 -1.26 21.17
C THR A 80 -10.26 -1.58 20.50
N LYS A 81 -10.96 -2.63 20.93
CA LYS A 81 -12.27 -3.11 20.42
C LYS A 81 -12.22 -3.36 18.91
N THR A 82 -11.13 -3.98 18.46
CA THR A 82 -10.88 -4.39 17.07
C THR A 82 -11.08 -5.89 16.88
N ASP A 83 -11.22 -6.33 15.63
CA ASP A 83 -11.16 -7.73 15.19
C ASP A 83 -10.25 -7.86 13.96
N ASP A 84 -10.02 -9.09 13.50
CA ASP A 84 -9.08 -9.40 12.42
C ASP A 84 -9.50 -8.82 11.06
N LEU A 85 -10.77 -8.40 10.93
CA LEU A 85 -11.30 -7.73 9.74
C LEU A 85 -11.09 -6.21 9.77
N ASP A 86 -10.66 -5.67 10.92
CA ASP A 86 -10.49 -4.24 11.09
C ASP A 86 -9.11 -3.80 10.62
N THR A 87 -9.07 -2.83 9.72
CA THR A 87 -7.84 -2.14 9.32
C THR A 87 -7.73 -0.80 10.05
N ILE A 88 -6.60 -0.58 10.70
CA ILE A 88 -6.26 0.67 11.38
C ILE A 88 -5.07 1.28 10.68
N GLU A 89 -5.20 2.54 10.27
CA GLU A 89 -4.16 3.26 9.55
C GLU A 89 -3.94 4.65 10.14
N LEU A 90 -2.68 4.98 10.37
CA LEU A 90 -2.21 6.32 10.68
C LEU A 90 -0.94 6.55 9.83
N PRO A 91 -0.90 7.57 8.98
CA PRO A 91 0.25 7.81 8.11
C PRO A 91 1.56 7.93 8.90
N GLY A 92 2.59 7.20 8.47
CA GLY A 92 3.89 7.18 9.13
C GLY A 92 4.02 6.19 10.28
N TYR A 93 2.99 5.35 10.53
CA TYR A 93 3.00 4.34 11.59
C TYR A 93 2.66 2.95 11.08
N ILE A 94 3.35 1.96 11.64
CA ILE A 94 3.07 0.54 11.47
C ILE A 94 2.24 0.06 12.66
N PHE A 95 1.23 -0.77 12.39
CA PHE A 95 0.32 -1.31 13.40
C PHE A 95 0.44 -2.82 13.49
N LYS A 96 0.61 -3.31 14.71
CA LYS A 96 0.51 -4.73 15.06
C LYS A 96 -0.64 -4.89 16.04
N MET A 97 -1.58 -5.77 15.73
CA MET A 97 -2.82 -5.93 16.51
C MET A 97 -2.90 -7.31 17.12
N LYS A 98 -3.31 -7.38 18.38
CA LYS A 98 -3.67 -8.60 19.11
C LYS A 98 -5.13 -8.48 19.51
N ASN A 99 -6.00 -9.13 18.74
CA ASN A 99 -7.43 -9.08 18.95
C ASN A 99 -7.88 -10.13 19.98
N ARG A 100 -8.86 -9.80 20.78
CA ARG A 100 -9.48 -10.75 21.73
C ARG A 100 -10.60 -11.53 21.03
N LYS A 101 -10.67 -12.85 21.26
CA LYS A 101 -11.76 -13.69 20.78
C LYS A 101 -13.10 -13.15 21.27
N LYS A 102 -14.04 -12.96 20.36
CA LYS A 102 -15.32 -12.29 20.61
C LYS A 102 -16.30 -13.22 21.38
N ILE A 103 -16.84 -12.73 22.50
CA ILE A 103 -18.00 -13.31 23.18
C ILE A 103 -19.08 -12.22 23.15
N GLY A 104 -19.98 -12.26 22.14
CA GLY A 104 -20.99 -11.22 21.95
C GLY A 104 -20.48 -9.95 21.28
N ARG A 105 -20.24 -8.87 22.03
CA ARG A 105 -19.73 -7.57 21.49
C ARG A 105 -18.20 -7.55 21.43
N LYS A 106 -17.62 -6.74 20.53
CA LYS A 106 -16.17 -6.50 20.49
C LYS A 106 -15.72 -5.87 21.82
N SER A 107 -14.75 -6.48 22.48
CA SER A 107 -14.19 -6.02 23.77
C SER A 107 -12.72 -6.35 23.85
N GLY A 108 -11.97 -5.61 24.67
CA GLY A 108 -10.53 -5.80 24.83
C GLY A 108 -9.75 -5.53 23.52
N GLY A 109 -8.67 -6.28 23.33
CA GLY A 109 -7.73 -6.10 22.21
C GLY A 109 -6.64 -5.10 22.54
N MET A 110 -5.46 -5.31 21.97
CA MET A 110 -4.27 -4.46 22.14
C MET A 110 -3.69 -4.11 20.77
N ILE A 111 -3.11 -2.92 20.67
CA ILE A 111 -2.38 -2.47 19.50
C ILE A 111 -1.02 -1.96 19.93
N LEU A 112 0.01 -2.41 19.24
CA LEU A 112 1.30 -1.78 19.20
C LEU A 112 1.38 -0.99 17.89
N ALA A 113 1.69 0.31 17.98
CA ALA A 113 2.00 1.10 16.79
C ALA A 113 3.33 1.83 17.00
N TYR A 114 4.12 1.94 15.94
CA TYR A 114 5.41 2.62 15.98
C TYR A 114 5.70 3.31 14.65
N LYS A 115 6.58 4.32 14.69
CA LYS A 115 7.00 5.05 13.48
C LYS A 115 7.58 4.10 12.43
N GLU A 116 7.30 4.33 11.14
CA GLU A 116 7.84 3.52 10.04
C GLU A 116 9.39 3.48 10.06
N SER A 117 10.06 4.53 10.55
CA SER A 117 11.52 4.57 10.69
C SER A 117 12.08 3.54 11.69
N LEU A 118 11.24 3.00 12.57
CA LEU A 118 11.63 2.00 13.58
C LEU A 118 11.35 0.55 13.13
N GLU A 119 10.88 0.32 11.91
CA GLU A 119 10.45 -1.01 11.44
C GLU A 119 11.53 -2.08 11.56
N ASN A 120 12.80 -1.72 11.28
CA ASN A 120 13.92 -2.65 11.32
C ASN A 120 14.45 -2.91 12.75
N TYR A 121 13.95 -2.19 13.74
CA TYR A 121 14.44 -2.26 15.13
C TYR A 121 13.39 -2.80 16.09
N ILE A 122 12.13 -3.00 15.65
CA ILE A 122 11.05 -3.50 16.50
C ILE A 122 10.53 -4.82 15.95
N GLU A 123 10.65 -5.86 16.76
CA GLU A 123 10.20 -7.21 16.44
C GLU A 123 9.05 -7.61 17.38
N LEU A 124 7.94 -8.08 16.81
CA LEU A 124 6.86 -8.66 17.62
C LEU A 124 7.24 -10.08 18.00
N LEU A 125 7.14 -10.40 19.28
CA LEU A 125 7.42 -11.75 19.79
C LEU A 125 6.16 -12.61 19.69
N ASP A 126 6.28 -13.75 19.02
CA ASP A 126 5.15 -14.68 18.82
C ASP A 126 4.99 -15.59 20.03
N ILE A 127 4.38 -15.02 21.06
CA ILE A 127 4.02 -15.72 22.31
C ILE A 127 2.51 -15.73 22.47
N GLU A 128 1.95 -16.90 22.75
CA GLU A 128 0.52 -17.06 23.03
C GLU A 128 0.12 -16.48 24.39
N SER A 129 0.46 -15.22 24.66
CA SER A 129 -0.01 -14.52 25.85
C SER A 129 -1.44 -14.01 25.65
N LYS A 130 -2.30 -14.13 26.66
CA LYS A 130 -3.67 -13.58 26.61
C LYS A 130 -3.73 -12.11 27.01
N TYR A 131 -2.78 -11.65 27.83
CA TYR A 131 -2.84 -10.39 28.56
C TYR A 131 -1.75 -9.40 28.17
N VAL A 132 -0.69 -9.87 27.49
CA VAL A 132 0.45 -9.05 27.08
C VAL A 132 0.71 -9.18 25.59
N LEU A 133 1.01 -8.07 24.93
CA LEU A 133 1.55 -8.02 23.58
C LEU A 133 3.04 -7.71 23.70
N TRP A 134 3.86 -8.75 23.61
CA TRP A 134 5.31 -8.67 23.78
C TRP A 134 5.99 -8.24 22.49
N PHE A 135 6.98 -7.35 22.61
CA PHE A 135 7.82 -6.94 21.51
C PHE A 135 9.24 -6.61 21.99
N LYS A 136 10.18 -6.78 21.09
CA LYS A 136 11.60 -6.56 21.34
C LYS A 136 12.05 -5.30 20.59
N VAL A 137 12.85 -4.48 21.26
CA VAL A 137 13.54 -3.34 20.65
C VAL A 137 15.02 -3.66 20.58
N SER A 138 15.57 -3.59 19.37
CA SER A 138 16.97 -3.94 19.11
C SER A 138 17.94 -3.05 19.87
N SER A 139 18.95 -3.66 20.45
CA SER A 139 20.10 -3.02 21.09
C SER A 139 20.77 -1.96 20.22
N LYS A 140 20.74 -2.15 18.90
CA LYS A 140 21.29 -1.18 17.93
C LYS A 140 20.56 0.17 17.93
N LEU A 141 19.23 0.19 18.15
CA LEU A 141 18.46 1.43 18.25
C LEU A 141 18.79 2.21 19.51
N VAL A 142 18.93 1.49 20.60
CA VAL A 142 19.10 2.07 21.96
C VAL A 142 20.56 2.11 22.41
N ASN A 143 21.47 1.64 21.56
CA ASN A 143 22.92 1.58 21.80
C ASN A 143 23.27 0.90 23.15
N LEU A 144 22.70 -0.27 23.36
CA LEU A 144 22.94 -1.14 24.49
C LEU A 144 23.64 -2.42 24.04
N ASN A 145 24.21 -3.17 25.01
CA ASN A 145 24.82 -4.47 24.73
C ASN A 145 23.78 -5.58 24.50
N GLU A 146 22.53 -5.36 24.95
CA GLU A 146 21.44 -6.32 24.87
C GLU A 146 20.15 -5.65 24.37
N ASP A 147 19.27 -6.45 23.75
CA ASP A 147 17.95 -6.02 23.33
C ASP A 147 17.06 -5.73 24.55
N VAL A 148 16.06 -4.87 24.36
CA VAL A 148 15.08 -4.50 25.40
C VAL A 148 13.77 -5.18 25.11
N ILE A 149 13.19 -5.85 26.12
CA ILE A 149 11.87 -6.48 26.03
C ILE A 149 10.80 -5.54 26.59
N PHE A 150 9.79 -5.28 25.77
CA PHE A 150 8.64 -4.48 26.15
C PHE A 150 7.34 -5.29 26.09
N GLY A 151 6.46 -5.04 27.06
CA GLY A 151 5.12 -5.61 27.11
C GLY A 151 4.03 -4.55 27.13
N ASN A 152 3.12 -4.59 26.16
CA ASN A 152 1.87 -3.83 26.21
C ASN A 152 0.82 -4.68 26.91
N VAL A 153 0.40 -4.27 28.13
CA VAL A 153 -0.42 -5.06 29.06
C VAL A 153 -1.87 -4.60 29.05
N TYR A 154 -2.81 -5.54 29.02
CA TYR A 154 -4.21 -5.30 29.31
C TYR A 154 -4.81 -6.45 30.14
N ILE A 155 -4.97 -6.23 31.43
CA ILE A 155 -5.66 -7.14 32.33
C ILE A 155 -7.13 -6.72 32.41
N PRO A 156 -8.11 -7.60 32.11
CA PRO A 156 -9.52 -7.26 32.29
C PRO A 156 -9.88 -7.11 33.75
N PRO A 157 -10.92 -6.31 34.14
CA PRO A 157 -11.40 -6.21 35.50
C PRO A 157 -11.81 -7.56 36.05
N GLU A 158 -11.64 -7.80 37.39
CA GLU A 158 -11.97 -9.07 38.07
C GLU A 158 -13.39 -9.59 37.83
N GLY A 159 -14.37 -8.69 37.64
CA GLY A 159 -15.75 -9.06 37.28
C GLY A 159 -15.99 -9.35 35.82
N SER A 160 -14.96 -9.34 34.99
CA SER A 160 -15.06 -9.61 33.55
C SER A 160 -15.07 -11.11 33.23
N PRO A 161 -15.88 -11.60 32.30
CA PRO A 161 -15.84 -13.01 31.86
C PRO A 161 -14.51 -13.40 31.21
N TYR A 162 -13.64 -12.44 30.95
CA TYR A 162 -12.31 -12.64 30.37
C TYR A 162 -11.20 -12.68 31.41
N PHE A 163 -11.49 -12.38 32.69
CA PHE A 163 -10.56 -12.52 33.80
C PHE A 163 -10.53 -13.98 34.23
N GLN A 164 -9.35 -14.53 34.38
CA GLN A 164 -9.13 -15.91 34.90
C GLN A 164 -8.36 -15.85 36.19
N PRO A 165 -8.57 -16.80 37.14
CA PRO A 165 -7.87 -16.82 38.41
C PRO A 165 -6.34 -16.84 38.29
N ASP A 166 -5.81 -17.47 37.22
CA ASP A 166 -4.39 -17.64 36.92
C ASP A 166 -3.80 -16.51 36.05
N THR A 167 -4.54 -15.40 35.87
CA THR A 167 -4.12 -14.26 35.01
C THR A 167 -2.73 -13.73 35.42
N PHE A 168 -2.51 -13.54 36.69
CA PHE A 168 -1.25 -13.00 37.21
C PHE A 168 -0.12 -14.03 37.15
N ASP A 169 -0.42 -15.30 37.40
CA ASP A 169 0.55 -16.41 37.33
C ASP A 169 1.06 -16.57 35.84
N GLN A 170 0.17 -16.43 34.87
CA GLN A 170 0.56 -16.46 33.47
C GLN A 170 1.52 -15.33 33.13
N ILE A 171 1.23 -14.09 33.54
CA ILE A 171 2.09 -12.93 33.30
C ILE A 171 3.44 -13.10 34.01
N GLU A 172 3.45 -13.59 35.23
CA GLU A 172 4.66 -13.83 35.99
C GLU A 172 5.57 -14.87 35.31
N ASN A 173 5.00 -15.98 34.85
CA ASN A 173 5.75 -16.99 34.08
C ASN A 173 6.37 -16.46 32.80
N GLU A 174 5.64 -15.59 32.05
CA GLU A 174 6.16 -14.92 30.89
C GLU A 174 7.34 -14.00 31.24
N ILE A 175 7.21 -13.20 32.32
CA ILE A 175 8.30 -12.32 32.80
C ILE A 175 9.52 -13.15 33.20
N ARG A 176 9.35 -14.24 33.97
CA ARG A 176 10.44 -15.13 34.38
C ARG A 176 11.17 -15.73 33.17
N THR A 177 10.44 -16.11 32.13
CA THR A 177 11.03 -16.65 30.93
C THR A 177 11.93 -15.62 30.25
N PHE A 178 11.49 -14.37 30.17
CA PHE A 178 12.31 -13.30 29.58
C PHE A 178 13.48 -12.91 30.49
N SER A 179 13.31 -12.87 31.81
CA SER A 179 14.36 -12.50 32.75
C SER A 179 15.57 -13.45 32.75
N GLN A 180 15.41 -14.66 32.21
CA GLN A 180 16.51 -15.61 32.05
C GLN A 180 17.52 -15.16 30.97
N ASN A 181 17.05 -14.41 29.97
CA ASN A 181 17.84 -14.07 28.77
C ASN A 181 17.99 -12.57 28.53
N TYR A 182 17.23 -11.72 29.20
CA TYR A 182 17.21 -10.28 29.00
C TYR A 182 17.23 -9.52 30.32
N LYS A 183 18.18 -8.61 30.42
CA LYS A 183 18.36 -7.75 31.59
C LYS A 183 17.34 -6.61 31.65
N TYR A 184 16.89 -6.13 30.47
CA TYR A 184 16.06 -4.95 30.35
C TYR A 184 14.65 -5.32 29.95
N ILE A 185 13.70 -5.24 30.89
CA ILE A 185 12.28 -5.55 30.68
C ILE A 185 11.46 -4.36 31.17
N SER A 186 10.47 -3.92 30.38
CA SER A 186 9.50 -2.92 30.82
C SER A 186 8.09 -3.21 30.30
N LEU A 187 7.11 -2.99 31.16
CA LEU A 187 5.69 -3.25 30.94
C LEU A 187 4.92 -1.93 30.98
N PHE A 188 4.02 -1.73 30.02
CA PHE A 188 3.17 -0.54 29.92
C PHE A 188 1.72 -0.96 29.71
N GLY A 189 0.79 -0.41 30.46
CA GLY A 189 -0.61 -0.70 30.16
C GLY A 189 -1.57 -0.54 31.32
N ASP A 190 -2.77 -1.06 31.08
CA ASP A 190 -3.87 -1.11 32.03
C ASP A 190 -3.86 -2.47 32.74
N PHE A 191 -3.44 -2.46 33.98
CA PHE A 191 -3.37 -3.65 34.83
C PHE A 191 -4.67 -3.88 35.61
N ASN A 192 -5.61 -2.92 35.59
CA ASN A 192 -6.83 -2.94 36.40
C ASN A 192 -6.57 -3.28 37.89
N SER A 193 -5.43 -2.87 38.41
CA SER A 193 -4.90 -3.19 39.76
C SER A 193 -4.66 -1.90 40.53
N ARG A 194 -5.17 -1.80 41.76
CA ARG A 194 -4.95 -0.63 42.63
C ARG A 194 -3.98 -1.04 43.72
N THR A 195 -2.82 -0.40 43.79
CA THR A 195 -1.68 -0.81 44.63
C THR A 195 -1.47 0.09 45.84
N ALA A 196 -2.24 1.19 46.00
CA ALA A 196 -2.00 2.24 47.00
C ALA A 196 -0.52 2.73 46.99
N GLU A 197 0.02 3.09 48.13
CA GLU A 197 1.44 3.44 48.35
C GLU A 197 2.25 2.24 48.88
N GLU A 198 1.72 1.03 48.74
CA GLU A 198 2.42 -0.17 49.21
C GLU A 198 3.75 -0.37 48.46
N PRO A 199 4.79 -0.87 49.17
CA PRO A 199 6.09 -1.12 48.57
C PRO A 199 6.02 -2.23 47.54
N ASP A 200 6.71 -2.02 46.40
CA ASP A 200 6.89 -2.96 45.31
C ASP A 200 8.21 -3.73 45.39
N PHE A 201 8.88 -3.63 46.53
CA PHE A 201 10.12 -4.32 46.88
C PHE A 201 10.01 -5.01 48.24
N ILE A 202 10.96 -5.90 48.53
CA ILE A 202 11.08 -6.54 49.86
C ILE A 202 12.13 -5.79 50.67
N ASP A 203 11.75 -5.31 51.84
CA ASP A 203 12.64 -4.67 52.79
C ASP A 203 13.03 -5.71 53.84
N PHE A 204 14.26 -6.17 53.83
CA PHE A 204 14.75 -7.11 54.83
C PHE A 204 15.35 -6.33 56.01
N GLU A 205 14.77 -6.45 57.17
CA GLU A 205 15.52 -6.27 58.44
C GLU A 205 16.49 -7.45 58.53
N ILE A 206 17.80 -7.16 58.60
CA ILE A 206 18.89 -8.11 58.50
C ILE A 206 18.84 -9.11 59.66
N ASN A 207 18.42 -10.35 59.37
CA ASN A 207 18.71 -11.50 60.24
C ASN A 207 19.93 -12.22 59.65
N GLU A 208 20.95 -12.41 60.47
CA GLU A 208 22.33 -12.84 60.13
C GLU A 208 22.47 -14.24 59.49
N HIS A 209 21.41 -14.94 59.10
CA HIS A 209 21.45 -16.33 58.63
C HIS A 209 21.08 -16.61 57.16
N GLU A 210 20.81 -15.59 56.34
CA GLU A 210 20.48 -15.78 54.91
C GLU A 210 21.29 -14.84 53.98
N GLN A 211 22.62 -14.97 54.01
CA GLN A 211 23.52 -14.04 53.30
C GLN A 211 23.42 -14.09 51.77
N ASP A 212 23.22 -15.24 51.13
CA ASP A 212 23.31 -15.35 49.67
C ASP A 212 22.09 -14.78 48.89
N PHE A 213 20.90 -14.78 49.50
CA PHE A 213 19.70 -14.22 48.89
C PHE A 213 19.54 -12.72 49.14
N THR A 214 20.11 -12.20 50.19
CA THR A 214 20.06 -10.79 50.61
C THR A 214 20.99 -9.91 49.75
N GLU A 215 22.09 -10.44 49.23
CA GLU A 215 23.10 -9.68 48.48
C GLU A 215 22.56 -9.15 47.15
N PHE A 216 21.73 -9.94 46.44
CA PHE A 216 21.12 -9.53 45.17
C PHE A 216 20.07 -8.42 45.36
N LEU A 217 19.24 -8.50 46.38
CA LEU A 217 18.20 -7.50 46.66
C LEU A 217 18.78 -6.21 47.25
N GLN A 218 19.88 -6.30 48.03
CA GLN A 218 20.62 -5.15 48.50
C GLN A 218 21.26 -4.37 47.37
N ASN A 219 21.73 -5.05 46.31
CA ASN A 219 22.30 -4.40 45.10
C ASN A 219 21.24 -3.58 44.32
N ASP A 220 19.98 -4.05 44.19
CA ASP A 220 18.94 -3.29 43.50
C ASP A 220 18.52 -2.03 44.28
N LEU A 221 18.41 -2.11 45.61
CA LEU A 221 18.11 -0.94 46.43
C LEU A 221 19.29 0.04 46.48
N ALA A 222 20.54 -0.43 46.46
CA ALA A 222 21.74 0.38 46.32
C ALA A 222 21.74 1.10 44.98
N THR A 223 21.37 0.41 43.89
CA THR A 223 21.25 0.99 42.57
C THR A 223 20.21 2.14 42.50
N LEU A 224 19.07 2.03 43.20
CA LEU A 224 18.12 3.15 43.31
C LEU A 224 18.73 4.38 43.95
N ASN A 225 19.53 4.20 44.98
CA ASN A 225 20.23 5.28 45.67
C ASN A 225 21.28 5.94 44.76
N GLU A 226 22.06 5.14 44.00
CA GLU A 226 23.04 5.62 43.04
C GLU A 226 22.39 6.45 41.91
N LEU A 227 21.20 6.02 41.45
CA LEU A 227 20.40 6.72 40.45
C LEU A 227 19.64 7.93 41.05
N ASN A 228 19.71 8.19 42.32
CA ASN A 228 18.95 9.21 43.04
C ASN A 228 17.43 9.06 42.85
N ILE A 229 16.94 7.82 42.85
CA ILE A 229 15.53 7.44 42.73
C ILE A 229 14.99 7.03 44.08
N ASP A 230 13.88 7.60 44.52
CA ASP A 230 13.27 7.28 45.81
C ASP A 230 12.87 5.80 45.87
N LYS A 231 13.26 5.12 46.96
CA LYS A 231 12.84 3.76 47.30
C LYS A 231 11.31 3.64 47.33
N ASN A 232 10.64 4.57 47.99
CA ASN A 232 9.19 4.63 48.11
C ASN A 232 8.58 5.47 47.02
N ARG A 233 7.53 4.98 46.40
CA ARG A 233 6.76 5.73 45.41
C ARG A 233 5.58 6.45 46.07
N LYS A 234 5.16 7.57 45.48
CA LYS A 234 3.97 8.30 45.91
C LYS A 234 2.77 7.84 45.08
N ASN A 235 1.59 7.78 45.71
CA ASN A 235 0.36 7.45 45.02
C ASN A 235 -0.83 8.20 45.62
N VAL A 236 -1.53 8.98 44.84
CA VAL A 236 -2.76 9.68 45.26
C VAL A 236 -3.89 8.67 45.57
N ASP A 237 -3.91 7.54 44.89
CA ASP A 237 -4.86 6.46 45.15
C ASP A 237 -4.47 5.67 46.42
N LYS A 238 -5.26 5.81 47.47
CA LYS A 238 -5.00 5.16 48.75
C LYS A 238 -5.66 3.80 48.87
N VAL A 239 -6.38 3.33 47.88
CA VAL A 239 -7.08 2.05 47.92
C VAL A 239 -6.22 0.94 47.31
N LYS A 240 -6.23 -0.20 47.96
CA LYS A 240 -5.58 -1.44 47.49
C LYS A 240 -6.64 -2.46 47.09
N SER A 241 -6.51 -3.08 45.92
CA SER A 241 -7.37 -4.16 45.45
C SER A 241 -6.68 -5.52 45.54
N ARG A 242 -7.46 -6.61 45.43
CA ARG A 242 -6.90 -7.96 45.35
C ARG A 242 -5.92 -8.10 44.18
N SER A 243 -6.30 -7.67 42.97
CA SER A 243 -5.40 -7.63 41.83
C SER A 243 -4.17 -6.74 42.07
N GLY A 244 -4.30 -5.69 42.90
CA GLY A 244 -3.18 -4.85 43.31
C GLY A 244 -2.17 -5.59 44.17
N ASN A 245 -2.63 -6.47 45.09
CA ASN A 245 -1.73 -7.34 45.84
C ASN A 245 -0.98 -8.28 44.89
N ASN A 246 -1.67 -8.99 44.02
CA ASN A 246 -1.05 -9.90 43.07
C ASN A 246 0.00 -9.18 42.19
N LEU A 247 -0.28 -7.94 41.76
CA LEU A 247 0.67 -7.14 41.01
C LEU A 247 1.92 -6.79 41.80
N LEU A 248 1.75 -6.40 43.09
CA LEU A 248 2.87 -6.13 43.99
C LEU A 248 3.69 -7.39 44.27
N ASP A 249 3.03 -8.54 44.40
CA ASP A 249 3.71 -9.82 44.58
C ASP A 249 4.58 -10.20 43.37
N ILE A 250 4.08 -9.98 42.16
CA ILE A 250 4.87 -10.13 40.92
C ILE A 250 6.08 -9.18 40.92
N CYS A 251 5.87 -7.91 41.30
CA CYS A 251 6.96 -6.94 41.36
C CYS A 251 8.05 -7.41 42.34
N LYS A 252 7.66 -7.81 43.52
CA LYS A 252 8.59 -8.29 44.56
C LYS A 252 9.33 -9.58 44.17
N ALA A 253 8.59 -10.54 43.57
CA ALA A 253 9.16 -11.83 43.19
C ALA A 253 10.14 -11.74 41.99
N ASN A 254 10.03 -10.69 41.13
CA ASN A 254 10.81 -10.55 39.91
C ASN A 254 11.67 -9.26 39.88
N ASN A 255 11.89 -8.60 41.02
CA ASN A 255 12.65 -7.36 41.15
C ASN A 255 12.22 -6.27 40.16
N LEU A 256 10.90 -6.08 40.01
CA LEU A 256 10.31 -5.07 39.14
C LEU A 256 9.85 -3.87 39.97
N PHE A 257 10.07 -2.68 39.44
CA PHE A 257 9.75 -1.43 40.07
C PHE A 257 8.67 -0.66 39.29
N ILE A 258 7.67 -0.18 40.02
CA ILE A 258 6.62 0.68 39.49
C ILE A 258 7.19 2.10 39.33
N VAL A 259 7.16 2.65 38.10
CA VAL A 259 7.68 3.97 37.78
C VAL A 259 6.73 5.10 38.22
N ASN A 260 5.43 4.84 38.23
CA ASN A 260 4.40 5.81 38.66
C ASN A 260 4.69 6.35 40.08
N GLY A 261 4.64 7.68 40.23
CA GLY A 261 4.91 8.36 41.50
C GLY A 261 6.36 8.33 41.98
N ARG A 262 7.28 7.72 41.18
CA ARG A 262 8.70 7.57 41.50
C ARG A 262 9.61 8.45 40.67
N ILE A 263 9.32 8.65 39.41
CA ILE A 263 10.18 9.36 38.42
C ILE A 263 9.41 10.45 37.69
N GLY A 264 10.12 11.54 37.36
CA GLY A 264 9.67 12.58 36.46
C GLY A 264 8.50 13.45 36.98
N ASP A 265 7.69 13.92 36.04
CA ASP A 265 6.58 14.83 36.34
C ASP A 265 5.56 14.19 37.31
N ASP A 266 5.34 12.87 37.21
CA ASP A 266 4.38 12.15 38.06
C ASP A 266 4.84 12.05 39.51
N LYS A 267 6.17 11.99 39.79
CA LYS A 267 6.73 12.11 41.15
C LYS A 267 6.37 13.46 41.76
N THR A 268 6.47 14.54 41.03
CA THR A 268 6.16 15.90 41.48
C THR A 268 4.66 16.08 41.71
N GLU A 269 3.81 15.39 40.90
CA GLU A 269 2.34 15.36 41.04
C GLU A 269 1.86 14.30 42.04
N SER A 270 2.76 13.68 42.82
CA SER A 270 2.48 12.68 43.86
C SER A 270 1.75 11.43 43.38
N GLY A 271 2.03 10.94 42.17
CA GLY A 271 1.42 9.74 41.59
C GLY A 271 -0.03 9.96 41.16
N LYS A 272 -0.21 10.65 40.05
CA LYS A 272 -1.48 11.13 39.51
C LYS A 272 -2.44 10.01 39.14
N LEU A 273 -3.75 10.24 39.34
CA LEU A 273 -4.80 9.27 38.99
C LEU A 273 -4.86 9.04 37.46
N THR A 274 -4.95 7.78 37.04
CA THR A 274 -4.98 7.37 35.64
C THR A 274 -6.38 7.02 35.12
N CYS A 275 -7.33 6.75 36.00
CA CYS A 275 -8.69 6.34 35.66
C CYS A 275 -9.74 7.24 36.30
N LYS A 276 -10.55 7.97 35.50
CA LYS A 276 -11.68 8.84 35.87
C LYS A 276 -11.43 9.75 37.09
N ASN A 277 -10.19 10.16 37.32
CA ASN A 277 -9.79 10.88 38.53
C ASN A 277 -10.17 10.17 39.83
N SER A 278 -10.20 8.82 39.84
CA SER A 278 -10.61 8.02 41.02
C SER A 278 -9.62 6.92 41.38
N SER A 279 -8.78 6.47 40.48
CA SER A 279 -7.84 5.37 40.74
C SER A 279 -6.60 5.42 39.86
N VAL A 280 -5.55 4.72 40.28
CA VAL A 280 -4.35 4.43 39.48
C VAL A 280 -4.40 2.96 39.11
N VAL A 281 -4.55 2.66 37.83
CA VAL A 281 -4.63 1.30 37.28
C VAL A 281 -3.77 1.10 36.03
N ASP A 282 -3.27 2.19 35.47
CA ASP A 282 -2.38 2.19 34.30
C ASP A 282 -0.95 2.44 34.81
N TYR A 283 -0.04 1.52 34.55
CA TYR A 283 1.32 1.54 35.10
C TYR A 283 2.38 1.45 34.00
N CYS A 284 3.56 1.98 34.34
CA CYS A 284 4.84 1.60 33.77
C CYS A 284 5.62 0.84 34.86
N ILE A 285 6.04 -0.38 34.54
CA ILE A 285 6.76 -1.24 35.46
C ILE A 285 8.01 -1.75 34.77
N CYS A 286 9.16 -1.76 35.41
CA CYS A 286 10.40 -2.22 34.78
C CYS A 286 11.40 -2.84 35.75
N THR A 287 12.39 -3.54 35.21
CA THR A 287 13.53 -4.04 35.95
C THR A 287 14.35 -2.88 36.52
N CYS A 288 15.03 -3.08 37.66
CA CYS A 288 15.88 -2.07 38.27
C CYS A 288 16.92 -1.52 37.29
N SER A 289 17.57 -2.39 36.55
CA SER A 289 18.56 -2.04 35.55
C SER A 289 18.02 -1.16 34.40
N PHE A 290 16.70 -1.19 34.15
CA PHE A 290 16.06 -0.37 33.11
C PHE A 290 15.72 1.05 33.61
N LEU A 291 15.56 1.26 34.92
CA LEU A 291 15.17 2.57 35.49
C LEU A 291 16.12 3.70 35.11
N GLN A 292 17.42 3.41 34.93
CA GLN A 292 18.42 4.42 34.53
C GLN A 292 18.12 5.09 33.19
N PHE A 293 17.32 4.45 32.32
CA PHE A 293 16.95 4.99 31.03
C PHE A 293 15.64 5.80 31.06
N VAL A 294 14.86 5.68 32.14
CA VAL A 294 13.60 6.42 32.31
C VAL A 294 13.92 7.80 32.90
N TYR A 295 14.00 8.80 32.04
CA TYR A 295 14.30 10.15 32.52
C TYR A 295 13.04 10.94 32.93
N ASN A 296 11.88 10.62 32.32
CA ASN A 296 10.62 11.26 32.69
C ASN A 296 9.43 10.30 32.50
N PHE A 297 8.54 10.28 33.46
CA PHE A 297 7.23 9.64 33.37
C PHE A 297 6.15 10.66 33.75
N LYS A 298 5.11 10.73 32.97
CA LYS A 298 4.00 11.68 33.20
C LYS A 298 2.64 11.08 32.86
N VAL A 299 1.65 11.42 33.66
CA VAL A 299 0.22 11.16 33.40
C VAL A 299 -0.42 12.41 32.87
N LEU A 300 -0.95 12.38 31.66
CA LEU A 300 -1.62 13.52 31.04
C LEU A 300 -3.00 13.73 31.68
N ASP A 301 -3.54 14.95 31.54
CA ASP A 301 -4.89 15.25 32.00
C ASP A 301 -5.92 14.39 31.28
N PHE A 302 -6.94 13.94 32.00
CA PHE A 302 -8.05 13.22 31.44
C PHE A 302 -8.73 14.04 30.33
N CYS A 303 -8.96 13.42 29.20
CA CYS A 303 -9.64 14.01 28.06
C CYS A 303 -10.57 12.99 27.40
N ARG A 304 -11.85 13.31 27.30
CA ARG A 304 -12.88 12.43 26.70
C ARG A 304 -12.65 12.15 25.19
N LEU A 305 -11.81 12.95 24.53
CA LEU A 305 -11.41 12.73 23.15
C LEU A 305 -10.35 11.62 23.05
N TYR A 306 -9.60 11.35 24.13
CA TYR A 306 -8.57 10.32 24.19
C TYR A 306 -9.14 8.97 24.65
N SER A 307 -9.88 9.00 25.75
CA SER A 307 -10.54 7.83 26.33
C SER A 307 -11.85 8.23 27.01
N ASP A 308 -12.74 7.28 27.28
CA ASP A 308 -13.95 7.55 28.08
C ASP A 308 -13.66 7.46 29.58
N VAL A 309 -12.53 6.85 29.94
CA VAL A 309 -12.21 6.48 31.33
C VAL A 309 -10.77 6.79 31.70
N HIS A 310 -9.77 6.49 30.86
CA HIS A 310 -8.35 6.53 31.19
C HIS A 310 -7.65 7.80 30.73
N SER A 311 -6.63 8.19 31.47
CA SER A 311 -5.67 9.25 31.11
C SER A 311 -4.47 8.62 30.41
N PRO A 312 -3.91 9.26 29.35
CA PRO A 312 -2.69 8.77 28.72
C PRO A 312 -1.49 8.88 29.65
N THR A 313 -0.62 7.86 29.62
CA THR A 313 0.70 7.91 30.24
C THR A 313 1.78 8.02 29.18
N ILE A 314 2.81 8.80 29.43
CA ILE A 314 3.96 8.96 28.53
C ILE A 314 5.23 8.66 29.32
N THR A 315 6.00 7.71 28.81
CA THR A 315 7.35 7.38 29.30
C THR A 315 8.37 7.90 28.32
N ASN A 316 9.26 8.76 28.76
CA ASN A 316 10.34 9.29 27.97
C ASN A 316 11.62 8.56 28.37
N LEU A 317 12.25 7.88 27.42
CA LEU A 317 13.48 7.13 27.59
C LEU A 317 14.64 7.90 26.98
N LYS A 318 15.82 7.88 27.65
CA LYS A 318 17.04 8.48 27.15
C LYS A 318 18.18 7.47 27.23
N PHE A 319 18.80 7.23 26.08
CA PHE A 319 19.93 6.33 25.95
C PHE A 319 21.20 7.14 25.65
N LYS A 320 22.37 6.70 26.13
CA LYS A 320 23.64 7.33 25.82
C LYS A 320 24.04 7.02 24.39
N LEU A 321 24.27 8.04 23.58
CA LEU A 321 24.82 7.87 22.22
C LEU A 321 26.30 7.43 22.33
N ALA A 322 26.71 6.39 21.61
CA ALA A 322 28.11 6.16 21.33
C ALA A 322 28.60 7.27 20.40
N ALA A 323 29.76 7.84 20.69
CA ALA A 323 30.42 8.78 19.79
C ALA A 323 30.66 8.06 18.46
N GLY A 324 29.89 8.44 17.43
CA GLY A 324 29.94 7.81 16.12
C GLY A 324 31.23 8.17 15.41
N ASN A 325 31.99 7.17 15.04
CA ASN A 325 32.94 7.30 13.96
C ASN A 325 32.15 7.29 12.66
N ASP A 326 31.98 8.48 12.09
CA ASP A 326 31.58 8.64 10.70
C ASP A 326 32.68 8.05 9.81
N GLN A 327 32.42 6.86 9.28
CA GLN A 327 33.08 6.41 8.07
C GLN A 327 32.06 6.21 6.96
N SER A 328 32.07 7.24 6.14
CA SER A 328 31.64 7.27 4.75
C SER A 328 31.73 5.93 4.03
N THR A 329 30.62 5.47 3.47
CA THR A 329 30.64 4.56 2.34
C THR A 329 29.97 5.20 1.13
N SER A 330 30.88 5.55 0.23
CA SER A 330 30.79 5.54 -1.24
C SER A 330 29.51 6.05 -1.93
N ASN A 331 29.73 7.20 -2.51
CA ASN A 331 29.17 7.69 -3.75
C ASN A 331 28.84 6.58 -4.75
N ASN A 332 27.56 6.36 -5.01
CA ASN A 332 27.10 5.99 -6.33
C ASN A 332 26.31 7.19 -6.86
N SER A 333 27.00 8.00 -7.63
CA SER A 333 26.42 9.00 -8.50
C SER A 333 25.58 8.30 -9.55
N ASN A 334 24.30 8.09 -9.25
CA ASN A 334 23.31 7.89 -10.28
C ASN A 334 22.89 9.28 -10.76
N ASP A 335 23.33 9.65 -11.94
CA ASP A 335 22.85 10.79 -12.69
C ASP A 335 21.30 10.74 -12.72
N ILE A 336 20.69 11.62 -11.93
CA ILE A 336 19.24 11.84 -11.96
C ILE A 336 19.00 12.70 -13.19
N LEU A 337 18.73 12.04 -14.31
CA LEU A 337 18.23 12.67 -15.54
C LEU A 337 16.99 13.49 -15.18
N ALA A 338 17.04 14.78 -15.41
CA ALA A 338 15.91 15.68 -15.22
C ALA A 338 14.72 15.17 -16.03
N ASP A 339 13.63 14.78 -15.36
CA ASP A 339 12.42 14.28 -16.01
C ASP A 339 11.70 15.43 -16.73
N ASN A 340 11.89 15.49 -18.04
CA ASN A 340 11.37 16.53 -18.93
C ASN A 340 9.97 16.21 -19.46
N ARG A 341 9.19 15.36 -18.76
CA ARG A 341 7.86 14.93 -19.18
C ARG A 341 6.83 16.05 -19.03
N ALA A 342 5.91 16.11 -20.00
CA ALA A 342 4.77 17.01 -19.92
C ALA A 342 3.85 16.67 -18.72
N LYS A 343 3.23 17.67 -18.14
CA LYS A 343 2.22 17.47 -17.09
C LYS A 343 1.00 16.74 -17.63
N LYS A 344 0.18 16.22 -16.71
CA LYS A 344 -1.02 15.45 -17.03
C LYS A 344 -1.97 16.25 -17.93
N TRP A 345 -2.59 15.55 -18.89
CA TRP A 345 -3.63 16.09 -19.78
C TRP A 345 -4.75 16.79 -19.02
N ASP A 346 -5.13 17.97 -19.51
CA ASP A 346 -6.27 18.76 -19.05
C ASP A 346 -7.21 19.03 -20.24
N ALA A 347 -8.41 18.46 -20.19
CA ALA A 347 -9.39 18.57 -21.26
C ALA A 347 -9.86 20.01 -21.52
N SER A 348 -9.77 20.90 -20.55
CA SER A 348 -10.12 22.33 -20.72
C SER A 348 -9.16 23.07 -21.65
N LYS A 349 -7.95 22.54 -21.85
CA LYS A 349 -6.89 23.10 -22.68
C LYS A 349 -6.75 22.44 -24.06
N HIS A 350 -7.74 21.65 -24.46
CA HIS A 350 -7.76 20.94 -25.75
C HIS A 350 -7.46 21.86 -26.94
N THR A 351 -8.16 23.00 -27.08
CA THR A 351 -7.97 23.97 -28.18
C THR A 351 -6.56 24.57 -28.18
N ALA A 352 -6.04 24.91 -26.98
CA ALA A 352 -4.69 25.43 -26.86
C ALA A 352 -3.63 24.39 -27.29
N PHE A 353 -3.84 23.13 -26.94
CA PHE A 353 -2.96 22.02 -27.34
C PHE A 353 -2.92 21.90 -28.88
N ASN A 354 -4.06 21.89 -29.55
CA ASN A 354 -4.13 21.79 -31.01
C ASN A 354 -3.54 23.02 -31.72
N ASN A 355 -3.70 24.22 -31.14
CA ASN A 355 -3.13 25.46 -31.69
C ASN A 355 -1.61 25.54 -31.54
N ASN A 356 -1.03 24.86 -30.55
CA ASN A 356 0.41 24.81 -30.31
C ASN A 356 1.13 23.75 -31.14
N ILE A 357 0.42 23.00 -31.98
CA ILE A 357 1.04 22.09 -32.95
C ILE A 357 1.72 22.90 -34.05
N ASP A 358 2.98 22.59 -34.31
CA ASP A 358 3.72 23.16 -35.42
C ASP A 358 3.25 22.55 -36.75
N LYS A 359 2.38 23.30 -37.43
CA LYS A 359 1.75 22.86 -38.70
C LYS A 359 2.74 22.80 -39.84
N GLU A 360 3.78 23.65 -39.82
CA GLU A 360 4.78 23.67 -40.91
C GLU A 360 5.61 22.39 -40.84
N LYS A 361 6.08 22.01 -39.65
CA LYS A 361 6.78 20.73 -39.43
C LYS A 361 5.89 19.54 -39.74
N LEU A 362 4.61 19.58 -39.37
CA LEU A 362 3.67 18.49 -39.67
C LEU A 362 3.51 18.31 -41.21
N ASN A 363 3.38 19.41 -41.92
CA ASN A 363 3.30 19.38 -43.38
C ASN A 363 4.64 18.95 -44.02
N GLY A 364 5.75 19.37 -43.45
CA GLY A 364 7.09 18.91 -43.84
C GLY A 364 7.22 17.39 -43.73
N LEU A 365 6.88 16.84 -42.57
CA LEU A 365 6.87 15.39 -42.29
C LEU A 365 5.94 14.65 -43.30
N TYR A 366 4.71 15.17 -43.51
CA TYR A 366 3.78 14.58 -44.47
C TYR A 366 4.37 14.51 -45.88
N ASN A 367 4.96 15.60 -46.36
CA ASN A 367 5.55 15.68 -47.69
C ASN A 367 6.78 14.78 -47.82
N GLU A 368 7.60 14.68 -46.81
CA GLU A 368 8.75 13.78 -46.78
C GLU A 368 8.32 12.32 -46.94
N ILE A 369 7.30 11.88 -46.19
CA ILE A 369 6.80 10.50 -46.25
C ILE A 369 6.22 10.23 -47.66
N VAL A 370 5.45 11.18 -48.24
CA VAL A 370 4.83 11.02 -49.55
C VAL A 370 5.87 10.94 -50.67
N ASN A 371 6.97 11.67 -50.53
CA ASN A 371 8.04 11.73 -51.54
C ASN A 371 9.06 10.59 -51.44
N THR A 372 9.02 9.82 -50.34
CA THR A 372 9.91 8.67 -50.14
C THR A 372 9.35 7.44 -50.84
N LEU A 373 10.14 6.84 -51.75
CA LEU A 373 9.77 5.60 -52.41
C LEU A 373 9.71 4.44 -51.41
N ILE A 374 8.82 3.48 -51.64
CA ILE A 374 8.61 2.34 -50.72
C ILE A 374 9.91 1.54 -50.55
N ASP A 375 10.67 1.36 -51.60
CA ASP A 375 11.93 0.61 -51.60
C ASP A 375 13.07 1.32 -50.81
N ASP A 376 12.94 2.64 -50.63
CA ASP A 376 13.87 3.45 -49.82
C ASP A 376 13.49 3.55 -48.34
N ILE A 377 12.39 2.92 -47.94
CA ILE A 377 11.92 2.93 -46.55
C ILE A 377 12.67 1.89 -45.77
N ASP A 378 13.78 2.30 -45.15
CA ASP A 378 14.57 1.52 -44.24
C ASP A 378 14.16 1.76 -42.75
N LYS A 379 14.84 1.11 -41.85
CA LYS A 379 14.59 1.18 -40.39
C LYS A 379 14.86 2.58 -39.84
N ASP A 380 15.87 3.26 -40.34
CA ASP A 380 16.25 4.61 -39.88
C ASP A 380 15.22 5.65 -40.28
N LYS A 381 14.69 5.58 -41.50
CA LYS A 381 13.61 6.44 -41.96
C LYS A 381 12.31 6.23 -41.17
N VAL A 382 11.91 4.99 -40.94
CA VAL A 382 10.72 4.67 -40.13
C VAL A 382 10.88 5.21 -38.71
N ASN A 383 12.05 5.04 -38.09
CA ASN A 383 12.36 5.59 -36.76
C ASN A 383 12.31 7.13 -36.77
N SER A 384 12.84 7.80 -37.80
CA SER A 384 12.78 9.27 -37.97
C SER A 384 11.34 9.75 -38.04
N PHE A 385 10.52 9.19 -38.93
CA PHE A 385 9.12 9.58 -39.12
C PHE A 385 8.32 9.45 -37.82
N VAL A 386 8.47 8.34 -37.08
CA VAL A 386 7.76 8.11 -35.82
C VAL A 386 8.28 9.02 -34.73
N SER A 387 9.60 9.29 -34.69
CA SER A 387 10.20 10.20 -33.70
C SER A 387 9.72 11.63 -33.91
N GLU A 388 9.71 12.13 -35.13
CA GLU A 388 9.21 13.47 -35.44
C GLU A 388 7.74 13.64 -35.12
N LEU A 389 6.92 12.65 -35.46
CA LEU A 389 5.50 12.62 -35.10
C LEU A 389 5.30 12.69 -33.57
N CYS A 390 6.07 11.90 -32.81
CA CYS A 390 6.02 11.92 -31.35
C CYS A 390 6.46 13.27 -30.79
N ASN A 391 7.53 13.86 -31.33
CA ASN A 391 8.07 15.15 -30.90
C ASN A 391 7.06 16.28 -31.10
N LEU A 392 6.36 16.33 -32.23
CA LEU A 392 5.29 17.30 -32.48
C LEU A 392 4.21 17.27 -31.39
N LEU A 393 3.77 16.08 -31.00
CA LEU A 393 2.76 15.89 -29.97
C LEU A 393 3.30 16.26 -28.57
N ILE A 394 4.52 15.88 -28.26
CA ILE A 394 5.14 16.11 -26.96
C ILE A 394 5.48 17.58 -26.75
N ASP A 395 6.01 18.27 -27.75
CA ASP A 395 6.40 19.68 -27.67
C ASP A 395 5.17 20.58 -27.50
N SER A 396 4.10 20.29 -28.22
CA SER A 396 2.80 20.95 -28.01
C SER A 396 2.29 20.68 -26.58
N ALA A 397 2.43 19.46 -26.07
CA ALA A 397 2.03 19.11 -24.71
C ALA A 397 2.87 19.85 -23.66
N LYS A 398 4.19 19.93 -23.82
CA LYS A 398 5.08 20.67 -22.93
C LYS A 398 4.73 22.16 -22.91
N THR A 399 4.47 22.75 -24.07
CA THR A 399 4.08 24.16 -24.21
C THR A 399 2.74 24.43 -23.55
N THR A 400 1.75 23.55 -23.72
CA THR A 400 0.38 23.73 -23.24
C THR A 400 0.23 23.43 -21.75
N PHE A 401 0.81 22.34 -21.28
CA PHE A 401 0.61 21.84 -19.90
C PHE A 401 1.81 22.15 -18.99
N GLY A 402 2.96 22.51 -19.56
CA GLY A 402 4.23 22.66 -18.85
C GLY A 402 4.87 21.30 -18.50
N THR A 403 6.11 21.35 -18.01
CA THR A 403 6.90 20.17 -17.64
C THR A 403 6.84 19.92 -16.11
N HIS A 404 7.08 18.66 -15.71
CA HIS A 404 7.30 18.32 -14.30
C HIS A 404 8.69 18.81 -13.89
N LYS A 405 8.75 19.81 -12.99
CA LYS A 405 9.99 20.11 -12.27
C LYS A 405 10.07 19.14 -11.10
N TYR A 406 11.04 18.25 -11.07
CA TYR A 406 11.34 17.50 -9.86
C TYR A 406 11.75 18.49 -8.76
N LYS A 407 10.92 18.63 -7.76
CA LYS A 407 11.39 19.00 -6.45
C LYS A 407 12.04 17.74 -5.91
N THR A 408 13.36 17.73 -5.74
CA THR A 408 14.04 16.81 -4.83
C THR A 408 13.17 16.77 -3.59
N ARG A 409 12.59 15.59 -3.28
CA ARG A 409 11.78 15.47 -2.07
C ARG A 409 12.74 15.69 -0.91
N PRO A 410 12.55 16.73 -0.07
CA PRO A 410 13.13 16.68 1.24
C PRO A 410 12.53 15.46 1.93
N ASP A 411 13.32 14.79 2.73
CA ASP A 411 12.98 13.64 3.52
C ASP A 411 11.57 13.74 4.11
N THR A 412 10.83 12.63 4.05
CA THR A 412 9.38 12.53 4.27
C THR A 412 8.92 12.79 5.71
N CYS A 413 9.76 13.40 6.56
CA CYS A 413 9.44 13.69 7.96
C CYS A 413 8.51 14.89 8.19
N ASN A 414 8.30 15.78 7.20
CA ASN A 414 7.47 16.97 7.38
C ASN A 414 6.21 16.98 6.50
N LYS A 415 5.41 15.90 6.51
CA LYS A 415 4.04 16.00 6.03
C LYS A 415 3.24 16.76 7.09
N LYS A 416 2.93 18.04 6.82
CA LYS A 416 1.92 18.80 7.59
C LYS A 416 0.71 17.90 7.80
N PRO A 417 0.14 17.83 9.01
CA PRO A 417 -1.05 17.01 9.26
C PRO A 417 -2.11 17.35 8.22
N LYS A 418 -2.66 16.31 7.57
CA LYS A 418 -3.74 16.45 6.59
C LYS A 418 -4.85 17.28 7.21
N GLY A 419 -5.43 18.20 6.44
CA GLY A 419 -6.52 19.08 6.87
C GLY A 419 -7.70 18.35 7.53
N ASP A 420 -8.62 19.10 8.09
CA ASP A 420 -9.79 18.59 8.84
C ASP A 420 -10.51 17.46 8.07
N LYS A 421 -11.07 16.49 8.79
CA LYS A 421 -11.82 15.35 8.20
C LYS A 421 -12.98 15.86 7.32
N PRO A 422 -13.43 15.15 6.28
CA PRO A 422 -14.47 15.61 5.34
C PRO A 422 -15.81 16.01 5.99
N TRP A 423 -16.10 15.49 7.17
CA TRP A 423 -17.30 15.81 7.96
C TRP A 423 -17.08 16.94 8.97
N PHE A 424 -15.87 17.47 9.07
CA PHE A 424 -15.50 18.52 10.01
C PHE A 424 -15.91 19.88 9.43
N ASN A 425 -17.12 20.29 9.75
CA ASN A 425 -17.75 21.51 9.24
C ASN A 425 -17.52 22.75 10.14
N TYR A 426 -18.19 23.85 9.80
CA TYR A 426 -18.10 25.11 10.53
C TYR A 426 -18.51 24.96 12.01
N GLU A 427 -19.60 24.21 12.33
CA GLU A 427 -20.02 23.97 13.72
C GLU A 427 -18.91 23.29 14.53
N CYS A 428 -18.22 22.30 13.92
CA CYS A 428 -17.08 21.63 14.55
C CYS A 428 -15.91 22.60 14.79
N LYS A 429 -15.65 23.54 13.85
CA LYS A 429 -14.59 24.55 14.00
C LYS A 429 -14.89 25.49 15.16
N VAL A 430 -16.11 25.98 15.26
CA VAL A 430 -16.55 26.89 16.36
C VAL A 430 -16.44 26.17 17.70
N ALA A 431 -16.96 24.94 17.80
CA ALA A 431 -16.89 24.19 19.04
C ALA A 431 -15.42 23.92 19.45
N ARG A 432 -14.53 23.60 18.49
CA ARG A 432 -13.08 23.42 18.72
C ARG A 432 -12.42 24.71 19.20
N GLN A 433 -12.74 25.85 18.59
CA GLN A 433 -12.16 27.12 18.98
C GLN A 433 -12.54 27.51 20.42
N ASN A 434 -13.83 27.32 20.78
CA ASN A 434 -14.28 27.59 22.14
C ASN A 434 -13.58 26.69 23.17
N TYR A 435 -13.52 25.37 22.92
CA TYR A 435 -12.80 24.43 23.79
C TYR A 435 -11.32 24.83 23.95
N ARG A 436 -10.64 25.14 22.86
CA ARG A 436 -9.21 25.55 22.89
C ARG A 436 -8.99 26.86 23.62
N LYS A 437 -9.92 27.84 23.45
CA LYS A 437 -9.87 29.13 24.16
C LYS A 437 -9.98 28.95 25.67
N LEU A 438 -10.93 28.15 26.15
CA LEU A 438 -11.10 27.84 27.57
C LEU A 438 -9.93 27.06 28.13
N LYS A 439 -9.41 26.07 27.38
CA LYS A 439 -8.23 25.31 27.78
C LYS A 439 -6.97 26.17 27.93
N ARG A 440 -6.77 27.18 27.07
CA ARG A 440 -5.68 28.16 27.22
C ARG A 440 -5.86 29.00 28.47
N LYS A 441 -7.10 29.49 28.75
CA LYS A 441 -7.39 30.26 29.97
C LYS A 441 -7.11 29.45 31.24
N LEU A 442 -7.45 28.14 31.24
CA LEU A 442 -7.22 27.27 32.37
C LEU A 442 -5.70 27.06 32.62
N LYS A 443 -4.87 27.07 31.55
CA LYS A 443 -3.39 26.98 31.73
C LYS A 443 -2.85 28.22 32.48
N ILE A 444 -3.46 29.39 32.29
CA ILE A 444 -3.01 30.64 32.91
C ILE A 444 -3.58 30.77 34.32
N LYS A 445 -4.91 30.52 34.49
CA LYS A 445 -5.60 30.60 35.78
C LYS A 445 -6.27 29.27 36.08
N ARG A 446 -5.70 28.50 37.05
CA ARG A 446 -6.22 27.19 37.46
C ARG A 446 -7.34 27.39 38.53
N THR A 447 -8.54 27.80 38.13
CA THR A 447 -9.70 27.87 39.01
C THR A 447 -10.65 26.70 38.78
N GLU A 448 -11.39 26.29 39.80
CA GLU A 448 -12.34 25.17 39.72
C GLU A 448 -13.50 25.48 38.75
N ALA A 449 -13.99 26.72 38.73
CA ALA A 449 -14.97 27.16 37.73
C ALA A 449 -14.49 27.02 36.29
N LEU A 450 -13.24 27.40 35.98
CA LEU A 450 -12.66 27.20 34.64
C LEU A 450 -12.43 25.73 34.28
N LYS A 451 -12.18 24.85 35.25
CA LYS A 451 -12.12 23.41 35.00
C LYS A 451 -13.49 22.87 34.56
N GLN A 452 -14.57 23.31 35.24
CA GLN A 452 -15.94 22.95 34.88
C GLN A 452 -16.30 23.47 33.48
N ASP A 453 -15.98 24.71 33.17
CA ASP A 453 -16.21 25.31 31.83
C ASP A 453 -15.50 24.56 30.71
N VAL A 454 -14.24 24.17 30.94
CA VAL A 454 -13.47 23.36 29.99
C VAL A 454 -14.12 22.00 29.78
N ALA A 455 -14.55 21.33 30.88
CA ALA A 455 -15.18 20.01 30.81
C ALA A 455 -16.52 20.05 30.06
N GLU A 456 -17.32 21.14 30.25
CA GLU A 456 -18.53 21.34 29.46
C GLU A 456 -18.26 21.62 28.00
N ALA A 457 -17.30 22.51 27.71
CA ALA A 457 -16.92 22.83 26.33
C ALA A 457 -16.37 21.57 25.59
N GLU A 458 -15.60 20.74 26.26
CA GLU A 458 -15.13 19.46 25.74
C GLU A 458 -16.29 18.51 25.44
N LYS A 459 -17.25 18.39 26.37
CA LYS A 459 -18.45 17.56 26.18
C LYS A 459 -19.28 18.03 24.98
N ARG A 460 -19.47 19.34 24.82
CA ARG A 460 -20.18 19.96 23.68
C ARG A 460 -19.41 19.68 22.39
N TYR A 461 -18.10 19.90 22.37
CA TYR A 461 -17.26 19.66 21.19
C TYR A 461 -17.30 18.20 20.75
N LYS A 462 -17.11 17.24 21.69
CA LYS A 462 -17.24 15.81 21.40
C LYS A 462 -18.61 15.46 20.82
N LYS A 463 -19.70 15.96 21.42
CA LYS A 463 -21.07 15.73 20.93
C LYS A 463 -21.27 16.25 19.50
N THR A 464 -20.70 17.41 19.17
CA THR A 464 -20.75 18.00 17.83
C THR A 464 -19.97 17.13 16.82
N LEU A 465 -18.75 16.69 17.16
CA LEU A 465 -17.96 15.79 16.32
C LEU A 465 -18.71 14.48 16.05
N ASP A 466 -19.27 13.86 17.07
CA ASP A 466 -20.01 12.59 16.95
C ASP A 466 -21.26 12.74 16.07
N LYS A 467 -22.01 13.86 16.22
CA LYS A 467 -23.18 14.18 15.39
C LYS A 467 -22.81 14.24 13.91
N HIS A 468 -21.82 15.06 13.54
CA HIS A 468 -21.44 15.25 12.14
C HIS A 468 -20.77 14.01 11.53
N SER A 469 -19.97 13.27 12.29
CA SER A 469 -19.43 11.99 11.87
C SER A 469 -20.53 10.97 11.57
N LYS A 470 -21.59 10.88 12.41
CA LYS A 470 -22.73 9.98 12.18
C LYS A 470 -23.50 10.34 10.90
N ILE A 471 -23.79 11.64 10.71
CA ILE A 471 -24.49 12.14 9.51
C ILE A 471 -23.69 11.77 8.26
N TYR A 472 -22.41 12.11 8.22
CA TYR A 472 -21.54 11.81 7.09
C TYR A 472 -21.50 10.31 6.75
N ARG A 473 -21.42 9.44 7.77
CA ARG A 473 -21.44 7.99 7.56
C ARG A 473 -22.77 7.52 6.99
N ALA A 474 -23.89 8.08 7.45
CA ALA A 474 -25.22 7.74 6.93
C ALA A 474 -25.36 8.16 5.47
N ASP A 475 -24.91 9.36 5.10
CA ASP A 475 -24.96 9.86 3.73
C ASP A 475 -24.03 9.05 2.80
N MET A 476 -22.84 8.69 3.29
CA MET A 476 -21.93 7.85 2.53
C MET A 476 -22.51 6.45 2.27
N ARG A 477 -23.20 5.85 3.26
CA ARG A 477 -23.92 4.57 3.06
C ARG A 477 -25.01 4.68 1.98
N LYS A 478 -25.81 5.77 2.02
CA LYS A 478 -26.83 6.03 0.99
C LYS A 478 -26.19 6.18 -0.39
N LYS A 479 -25.09 6.94 -0.49
CA LYS A 479 -24.33 7.13 -1.74
C LYS A 479 -23.80 5.80 -2.29
N ILE A 480 -23.16 4.97 -1.45
CA ILE A 480 -22.63 3.67 -1.84
C ILE A 480 -23.79 2.75 -2.31
N LYS A 481 -24.92 2.72 -1.59
CA LYS A 481 -26.07 1.92 -1.97
C LYS A 481 -26.64 2.34 -3.33
N LYS A 482 -26.71 3.66 -3.61
CA LYS A 482 -27.16 4.19 -4.90
C LYS A 482 -26.19 3.83 -6.03
N LEU A 483 -24.89 3.99 -5.82
CA LEU A 483 -23.85 3.73 -6.83
C LEU A 483 -23.74 2.25 -7.22
N LYS A 484 -24.14 1.33 -6.36
CA LYS A 484 -24.11 -0.12 -6.66
C LYS A 484 -24.90 -0.43 -7.95
N THR A 485 -25.99 0.27 -8.19
CA THR A 485 -26.85 0.07 -9.36
C THR A 485 -26.62 1.10 -10.47
N SER A 486 -26.34 2.36 -10.11
CA SER A 486 -26.21 3.46 -11.09
C SER A 486 -24.80 3.58 -11.69
N ASP A 487 -23.75 3.28 -10.95
CA ASP A 487 -22.34 3.34 -11.40
C ASP A 487 -21.48 2.31 -10.65
N PRO A 488 -21.44 1.06 -11.14
CA PRO A 488 -20.63 0.01 -10.53
C PRO A 488 -19.14 0.34 -10.47
N LYS A 489 -18.62 1.15 -11.41
CA LYS A 489 -17.21 1.52 -11.45
C LYS A 489 -16.83 2.48 -10.32
N GLU A 490 -17.66 3.51 -10.08
CA GLU A 490 -17.46 4.46 -8.98
C GLU A 490 -17.76 3.77 -7.62
N TYR A 491 -18.70 2.83 -7.58
CA TYR A 491 -18.95 1.98 -6.42
C TYR A 491 -17.69 1.21 -5.98
N TRP A 492 -17.04 0.49 -6.90
CA TRP A 492 -15.82 -0.25 -6.58
C TRP A 492 -14.64 0.66 -6.26
N LYS A 493 -14.55 1.81 -6.91
CA LYS A 493 -13.53 2.82 -6.61
C LYS A 493 -13.67 3.37 -5.19
N LEU A 494 -14.91 3.62 -4.73
CA LEU A 494 -15.16 4.07 -3.36
C LEU A 494 -14.89 2.97 -2.33
N LEU A 495 -15.23 1.72 -2.60
CA LEU A 495 -14.95 0.59 -1.71
C LEU A 495 -13.44 0.30 -1.58
N ASN A 496 -12.69 0.51 -2.65
CA ASN A 496 -11.24 0.31 -2.68
C ASN A 496 -10.44 1.56 -2.28
N LYS A 497 -11.12 2.68 -2.02
CA LYS A 497 -10.50 3.93 -1.57
C LYS A 497 -10.01 3.76 -0.13
N GLY A 498 -8.71 3.70 0.07
CA GLY A 498 -8.07 3.41 1.36
C GLY A 498 -7.35 2.07 1.44
N ARG A 499 -7.51 1.21 0.43
CA ARG A 499 -6.58 0.13 0.18
C ARG A 499 -5.43 0.68 -0.66
N ASP A 500 -4.63 1.59 -0.10
CA ASP A 500 -3.29 1.84 -0.64
C ASP A 500 -2.54 0.51 -0.48
N ARG A 501 -2.54 -0.27 -1.56
CA ARG A 501 -1.75 -1.48 -1.67
C ARG A 501 -0.31 -1.00 -1.71
N LYS A 502 0.36 -0.96 -0.56
CA LYS A 502 1.81 -0.81 -0.55
C LYS A 502 2.34 -1.94 -1.42
N GLN A 503 3.05 -1.61 -2.48
CA GLN A 503 3.74 -2.62 -3.27
C GLN A 503 4.79 -3.25 -2.36
N PRO A 504 4.92 -4.59 -2.35
CA PRO A 504 5.94 -5.26 -1.57
C PRO A 504 7.34 -4.71 -1.90
N ASN A 505 8.24 -4.72 -0.94
CA ASN A 505 9.62 -4.26 -1.17
C ASN A 505 10.51 -5.43 -1.62
N ILE A 506 10.30 -5.88 -2.86
CA ILE A 506 11.13 -6.89 -3.50
C ILE A 506 12.28 -6.19 -4.26
N PRO A 507 13.53 -6.71 -4.21
CA PRO A 507 14.64 -6.16 -4.98
C PRO A 507 14.38 -6.18 -6.49
N LEU A 508 14.71 -5.08 -7.17
CA LEU A 508 14.56 -4.99 -8.63
C LEU A 508 15.35 -6.08 -9.38
N GLY A 509 16.53 -6.44 -8.85
CA GLY A 509 17.38 -7.49 -9.43
C GLY A 509 16.73 -8.87 -9.46
N ASP A 510 15.92 -9.21 -8.44
CA ASP A 510 15.22 -10.50 -8.39
C ASP A 510 14.07 -10.54 -9.40
N LEU A 511 13.33 -9.44 -9.54
CA LEU A 511 12.31 -9.27 -10.59
C LEU A 511 12.95 -9.34 -11.98
N PHE A 512 14.11 -8.68 -12.18
CA PHE A 512 14.83 -8.70 -13.45
C PHE A 512 15.27 -10.11 -13.84
N LYS A 513 15.93 -10.84 -12.93
CA LYS A 513 16.34 -12.22 -13.18
C LYS A 513 15.15 -13.12 -13.52
N PHE A 514 14.07 -13.00 -12.76
CA PHE A 514 12.88 -13.81 -12.95
C PHE A 514 12.20 -13.56 -14.31
N PHE A 515 11.93 -12.28 -14.65
CA PHE A 515 11.24 -11.98 -15.91
C PHE A 515 12.14 -12.14 -17.14
N LYS A 516 13.45 -11.92 -17.02
CA LYS A 516 14.41 -12.25 -18.08
C LYS A 516 14.38 -13.75 -18.40
N ASN A 517 14.45 -14.60 -17.38
CA ASN A 517 14.39 -16.05 -17.56
C ASN A 517 13.03 -16.53 -18.09
N LEU A 518 11.92 -15.86 -17.71
CA LEU A 518 10.59 -16.18 -18.19
C LEU A 518 10.44 -15.95 -19.71
N ASN A 519 11.15 -14.96 -20.25
CA ASN A 519 11.08 -14.57 -21.67
C ASN A 519 12.19 -15.22 -22.51
N LYS A 520 13.04 -16.07 -21.92
CA LYS A 520 14.05 -16.86 -22.64
C LYS A 520 13.42 -18.20 -23.07
N ALA A 521 13.63 -18.60 -24.32
CA ALA A 521 13.22 -19.91 -24.78
C ALA A 521 13.96 -21.02 -23.99
N PRO A 522 13.29 -22.08 -23.52
CA PRO A 522 13.94 -23.25 -22.92
C PRO A 522 14.85 -23.94 -23.94
N ASP A 523 15.98 -24.50 -23.48
CA ASP A 523 16.95 -25.16 -24.34
C ASP A 523 16.34 -26.37 -25.12
N GLU A 524 15.34 -27.04 -24.51
CA GLU A 524 14.57 -28.11 -25.17
C GLU A 524 13.76 -27.62 -26.38
N LEU A 525 13.24 -26.41 -26.32
CA LEU A 525 12.53 -25.76 -27.44
C LEU A 525 13.48 -25.33 -28.54
N LEU A 526 14.70 -24.89 -28.22
CA LEU A 526 15.72 -24.55 -29.20
C LEU A 526 16.11 -25.74 -30.06
N VAL A 527 16.25 -26.92 -29.45
CA VAL A 527 16.52 -28.19 -30.19
C VAL A 527 15.34 -28.59 -31.08
N GLN A 528 14.11 -28.36 -30.63
CA GLN A 528 12.91 -28.58 -31.47
C GLN A 528 12.79 -27.54 -32.59
N GLN A 529 13.23 -26.32 -32.40
CA GLN A 529 13.30 -25.28 -33.41
C GLN A 529 14.25 -25.64 -34.54
N GLU A 530 15.49 -26.11 -34.24
CA GLU A 530 16.45 -26.53 -35.24
C GLU A 530 15.91 -27.66 -36.14
N ASN A 531 15.04 -28.54 -35.61
CA ASN A 531 14.40 -29.60 -36.38
C ASN A 531 13.12 -29.16 -37.13
N PHE A 532 12.50 -28.04 -36.75
CA PHE A 532 11.26 -27.55 -37.32
C PHE A 532 11.46 -26.55 -38.48
N ASP A 533 12.64 -25.86 -38.48
CA ASP A 533 12.79 -24.60 -39.24
C ASP A 533 13.03 -24.77 -40.74
N THR A 534 13.52 -25.89 -41.22
CA THR A 534 13.97 -25.94 -42.64
C THR A 534 12.98 -26.58 -43.59
N ASP A 535 12.21 -27.59 -43.16
CA ASP A 535 11.38 -28.36 -44.11
C ASP A 535 9.88 -28.00 -44.08
N LEU A 536 9.37 -27.46 -42.98
CA LEU A 536 7.94 -27.22 -42.83
C LEU A 536 7.50 -25.83 -43.28
N LEU A 537 8.27 -24.77 -43.00
CA LEU A 537 7.94 -23.41 -43.46
C LEU A 537 8.14 -23.25 -44.97
N ASP A 538 9.16 -23.86 -45.54
CA ASP A 538 9.44 -23.79 -46.96
C ASP A 538 8.45 -24.59 -47.82
N ASN A 539 7.81 -25.60 -47.26
CA ASN A 539 6.85 -26.47 -47.94
C ASN A 539 5.37 -26.11 -47.68
N VAL A 540 5.09 -25.07 -46.92
CA VAL A 540 3.70 -24.63 -46.71
C VAL A 540 3.12 -24.09 -48.01
N ASN A 541 2.01 -24.65 -48.45
CA ASN A 541 1.24 -24.06 -49.55
C ASN A 541 0.55 -22.79 -49.01
N ILE A 542 1.26 -21.64 -49.17
CA ILE A 542 0.83 -20.31 -48.69
C ILE A 542 -0.48 -19.85 -49.36
N GLY A 543 -0.84 -20.52 -50.49
CA GLY A 543 -2.00 -20.09 -51.28
C GLY A 543 -1.80 -18.73 -51.97
N PRO A 544 -2.80 -18.20 -52.64
CA PRO A 544 -2.74 -16.87 -53.25
C PRO A 544 -2.69 -15.78 -52.17
N LEU A 545 -2.15 -14.61 -52.53
CA LEU A 545 -2.13 -13.46 -51.65
C LEU A 545 -3.54 -13.12 -51.17
N ASN A 546 -3.71 -13.03 -49.88
CA ASN A 546 -5.00 -12.66 -49.26
C ASN A 546 -5.19 -11.14 -49.33
N GLU A 547 -5.92 -10.67 -50.35
CA GLU A 547 -6.14 -9.23 -50.55
C GLU A 547 -7.00 -8.60 -49.45
N GLU A 548 -7.89 -9.34 -48.80
CA GLU A 548 -8.79 -8.83 -47.74
C GLU A 548 -8.08 -8.28 -46.51
N ILE A 549 -6.87 -8.77 -46.24
CA ILE A 549 -6.08 -8.32 -45.08
C ILE A 549 -4.87 -7.48 -45.48
N ASN A 550 -4.49 -7.48 -46.76
CA ASN A 550 -3.27 -6.85 -47.30
C ASN A 550 -3.48 -5.51 -48.02
N PHE A 551 -4.71 -5.00 -48.12
CA PHE A 551 -4.97 -3.69 -48.72
C PHE A 551 -4.43 -2.55 -47.84
N SER A 552 -4.23 -1.36 -48.45
CA SER A 552 -3.73 -0.17 -47.73
C SER A 552 -4.64 0.25 -46.59
N ILE A 553 -4.02 0.73 -45.49
CA ILE A 553 -4.76 1.21 -44.31
C ILE A 553 -5.49 2.51 -44.68
N THR A 554 -6.78 2.58 -44.36
CA THR A 554 -7.63 3.73 -44.67
C THR A 554 -7.83 4.67 -43.49
N GLN A 555 -8.19 5.92 -43.77
CA GLN A 555 -8.49 6.91 -42.72
C GLN A 555 -9.68 6.50 -41.85
N GLU A 556 -10.67 5.82 -42.43
CA GLU A 556 -11.84 5.32 -41.70
C GLU A 556 -11.46 4.27 -40.66
N GLU A 557 -10.53 3.37 -41.00
CA GLU A 557 -10.03 2.36 -40.02
C GLU A 557 -9.31 3.03 -38.88
N ILE A 558 -8.45 4.01 -39.17
CA ILE A 558 -7.72 4.79 -38.17
C ILE A 558 -8.69 5.50 -37.23
N LEU A 559 -9.67 6.24 -37.78
CA LEU A 559 -10.68 6.96 -36.99
C LEU A 559 -11.53 6.04 -36.12
N ARG A 560 -11.94 4.87 -36.66
CA ARG A 560 -12.66 3.88 -35.85
C ARG A 560 -11.84 3.42 -34.64
N CYS A 561 -10.56 3.18 -34.84
CA CYS A 561 -9.66 2.76 -33.75
C CYS A 561 -9.37 3.90 -32.77
N ILE A 562 -9.18 5.16 -33.24
CA ILE A 562 -8.99 6.33 -32.37
C ILE A 562 -10.21 6.54 -31.46
N LYS A 563 -11.43 6.41 -31.98
CA LYS A 563 -12.67 6.52 -31.19
C LYS A 563 -12.75 5.49 -30.02
N LYS A 564 -12.16 4.31 -30.20
CA LYS A 564 -12.12 3.23 -29.18
C LYS A 564 -11.03 3.42 -28.12
N LEU A 565 -10.05 4.32 -28.32
CA LEU A 565 -8.99 4.56 -27.35
C LEU A 565 -9.56 5.01 -26.00
N LYS A 566 -9.02 4.47 -24.91
CA LYS A 566 -9.45 4.79 -23.53
C LYS A 566 -8.55 5.85 -22.93
N ASN A 567 -9.13 6.88 -22.34
CA ASN A 567 -8.41 7.95 -21.66
C ASN A 567 -7.76 7.45 -20.34
N ASN A 568 -6.80 8.21 -19.83
CA ASN A 568 -6.07 7.93 -18.59
C ASN A 568 -5.35 6.56 -18.60
N LYS A 569 -4.75 6.21 -19.74
CA LYS A 569 -3.85 5.06 -19.87
C LYS A 569 -2.39 5.52 -19.81
N ALA A 570 -1.52 4.61 -19.33
CA ALA A 570 -0.09 4.85 -19.32
C ALA A 570 0.46 4.88 -20.76
N CYS A 571 1.41 5.77 -21.03
CA CYS A 571 2.18 5.85 -22.26
C CYS A 571 3.41 4.95 -22.23
N GLY A 572 3.93 4.60 -23.39
CA GLY A 572 5.21 3.93 -23.57
C GLY A 572 6.40 4.86 -23.37
N GLU A 573 7.56 4.45 -23.87
CA GLU A 573 8.81 5.23 -23.85
C GLU A 573 8.74 6.49 -24.74
N ASP A 574 7.80 6.51 -25.67
CA ASP A 574 7.50 7.64 -26.55
C ASP A 574 6.73 8.78 -25.85
N TYR A 575 6.32 8.63 -24.61
CA TYR A 575 5.56 9.59 -23.82
C TYR A 575 4.25 10.11 -24.46
N VAL A 576 3.79 9.54 -25.58
CA VAL A 576 2.54 9.89 -26.23
C VAL A 576 1.38 9.21 -25.50
N VAL A 577 0.38 9.99 -25.11
CA VAL A 577 -0.84 9.48 -24.44
C VAL A 577 -2.01 9.44 -25.42
N ASN A 578 -2.99 8.57 -25.15
CA ASN A 578 -4.17 8.42 -25.99
C ASN A 578 -4.94 9.74 -26.18
N GLU A 579 -4.91 10.62 -25.20
CA GLU A 579 -5.57 11.92 -25.24
C GLU A 579 -4.96 12.85 -26.31
N TYR A 580 -3.65 12.80 -26.53
CA TYR A 580 -2.99 13.58 -27.61
C TYR A 580 -3.48 13.10 -28.96
N ILE A 581 -3.46 11.78 -29.20
CA ILE A 581 -3.91 11.17 -30.47
C ILE A 581 -5.39 11.51 -30.75
N LYS A 582 -6.25 11.43 -29.72
CA LYS A 582 -7.69 11.76 -29.85
C LYS A 582 -7.94 13.23 -30.11
N SER A 583 -7.16 14.09 -29.46
CA SER A 583 -7.30 15.54 -29.58
C SER A 583 -6.91 16.06 -30.96
N THR A 584 -5.90 15.44 -31.57
CA THR A 584 -5.33 15.85 -32.86
C THR A 584 -5.83 15.01 -34.03
N SER A 585 -6.86 14.16 -33.81
CA SER A 585 -7.31 13.20 -34.83
C SER A 585 -7.52 13.83 -36.19
N ASP A 586 -8.25 14.96 -36.26
CA ASP A 586 -8.59 15.60 -37.54
C ASP A 586 -7.36 16.19 -38.25
N LEU A 587 -6.40 16.70 -37.48
CA LEU A 587 -5.20 17.35 -38.01
C LEU A 587 -4.14 16.32 -38.47
N PHE A 588 -3.96 15.25 -37.72
CA PHE A 588 -2.91 14.25 -37.96
C PHE A 588 -3.35 13.05 -38.80
N LEU A 589 -4.65 12.92 -39.11
CA LEU A 589 -5.21 11.75 -39.79
C LEU A 589 -4.50 11.42 -41.12
N PRO A 590 -4.24 12.42 -42.03
CA PRO A 590 -3.52 12.14 -43.26
C PRO A 590 -2.09 11.65 -43.03
N THR A 591 -1.40 12.22 -42.02
CA THR A 591 -0.04 11.82 -41.66
C THR A 591 -0.01 10.43 -41.04
N TYR A 592 -0.98 10.09 -40.12
CA TYR A 592 -1.12 8.74 -39.62
C TYR A 592 -1.32 7.71 -40.71
N GLU A 593 -2.19 8.00 -41.71
CA GLU A 593 -2.42 7.12 -42.84
C GLU A 593 -1.11 6.83 -43.60
N LYS A 594 -0.34 7.85 -43.91
CA LYS A 594 0.92 7.69 -44.64
C LYS A 594 1.97 6.92 -43.85
N ILE A 595 2.19 7.27 -42.59
CA ILE A 595 3.14 6.55 -41.71
C ILE A 595 2.74 5.07 -41.55
N PHE A 596 1.46 4.80 -41.25
CA PHE A 596 1.01 3.44 -41.05
C PHE A 596 1.09 2.60 -42.31
N ASN A 597 0.81 3.20 -43.47
CA ASN A 597 1.01 2.53 -44.77
C ASN A 597 2.49 2.34 -45.10
N ALA A 598 3.37 3.29 -44.77
CA ALA A 598 4.81 3.13 -44.93
C ALA A 598 5.32 1.94 -44.15
N ILE A 599 4.95 1.84 -42.83
CA ILE A 599 5.27 0.72 -41.97
C ILE A 599 4.67 -0.60 -42.47
N PHE A 600 3.40 -0.60 -42.88
CA PHE A 600 2.69 -1.81 -43.30
C PHE A 600 3.23 -2.35 -44.66
N ASN A 601 3.58 -1.46 -45.60
CA ASN A 601 4.08 -1.86 -46.93
C ASN A 601 5.54 -2.29 -46.91
N SER A 602 6.40 -1.61 -46.11
CA SER A 602 7.81 -1.99 -45.95
C SER A 602 7.99 -3.19 -45.04
N GLY A 603 7.01 -3.45 -44.16
CA GLY A 603 7.15 -4.46 -43.09
C GLY A 603 8.07 -4.05 -41.93
N VAL A 604 8.63 -2.84 -41.95
CA VAL A 604 9.62 -2.35 -40.97
C VAL A 604 8.93 -1.78 -39.76
N MET A 605 9.26 -2.31 -38.58
CA MET A 605 8.72 -1.84 -37.30
C MET A 605 9.62 -0.79 -36.64
N PRO A 606 9.06 0.34 -36.12
CA PRO A 606 9.84 1.30 -35.35
C PRO A 606 10.39 0.73 -34.07
N ASP A 607 11.66 0.99 -33.76
CA ASP A 607 12.32 0.45 -32.57
C ASP A 607 11.60 0.79 -31.26
N ILE A 608 11.09 2.02 -31.14
CA ILE A 608 10.39 2.49 -29.93
C ILE A 608 9.08 1.71 -29.66
N TRP A 609 8.49 1.07 -30.69
CA TRP A 609 7.31 0.22 -30.52
C TRP A 609 7.70 -1.22 -30.14
N LEU A 610 8.95 -1.63 -30.42
CA LEU A 610 9.49 -2.94 -30.00
C LEU A 610 9.90 -2.98 -28.54
N VAL A 611 10.05 -1.81 -27.89
CA VAL A 611 10.42 -1.72 -26.48
C VAL A 611 9.21 -1.80 -25.57
N GLY A 612 9.28 -2.68 -24.54
CA GLY A 612 8.28 -2.85 -23.51
C GLY A 612 8.77 -2.43 -22.13
N ASN A 613 7.93 -1.73 -21.37
CA ASN A 613 8.19 -1.41 -19.98
C ASN A 613 7.29 -2.25 -19.07
N ILE A 614 7.85 -3.29 -18.44
CA ILE A 614 7.12 -4.19 -17.54
C ILE A 614 6.96 -3.53 -16.18
N LYS A 615 5.71 -3.40 -15.73
CA LYS A 615 5.34 -3.03 -14.36
C LYS A 615 4.82 -4.24 -13.61
N PRO A 616 5.60 -4.84 -12.71
CA PRO A 616 5.17 -5.96 -11.90
C PRO A 616 4.06 -5.53 -10.93
N ILE A 617 2.92 -6.23 -10.94
CA ILE A 617 1.81 -6.00 -10.02
C ILE A 617 1.63 -7.24 -9.15
N TYR A 618 1.76 -7.08 -7.83
CA TYR A 618 1.56 -8.17 -6.88
C TYR A 618 0.12 -8.73 -6.95
N LYS A 619 -0.01 -10.05 -7.06
CA LYS A 619 -1.31 -10.77 -7.15
C LYS A 619 -2.12 -10.72 -5.85
N ASN A 620 -1.57 -10.18 -4.76
CA ASN A 620 -2.11 -10.22 -3.39
C ASN A 620 -2.40 -11.65 -2.88
N LYS A 621 -1.62 -12.62 -3.31
CA LYS A 621 -1.67 -14.03 -2.92
C LYS A 621 -0.24 -14.59 -2.92
N GLY A 622 0.10 -15.41 -1.93
CA GLY A 622 1.42 -15.99 -1.78
C GLY A 622 2.45 -15.05 -1.14
N ASN A 623 3.71 -15.47 -1.10
CA ASN A 623 4.80 -14.68 -0.52
C ASN A 623 5.03 -13.39 -1.33
N PRO A 624 4.99 -12.19 -0.73
CA PRO A 624 5.20 -10.92 -1.42
C PRO A 624 6.65 -10.69 -1.89
N LEU A 625 7.61 -11.48 -1.42
CA LEU A 625 9.01 -11.45 -1.86
C LEU A 625 9.33 -12.45 -2.98
N ASP A 626 8.35 -13.26 -3.41
CA ASP A 626 8.52 -14.18 -4.51
C ASP A 626 8.04 -13.56 -5.83
N PRO A 627 8.92 -13.37 -6.85
CA PRO A 627 8.57 -12.82 -8.16
C PRO A 627 7.43 -13.55 -8.88
N LYS A 628 7.22 -14.84 -8.65
CA LYS A 628 6.12 -15.64 -9.21
C LYS A 628 4.74 -15.11 -8.86
N ASN A 629 4.64 -14.40 -7.74
CA ASN A 629 3.40 -13.81 -7.26
C ASN A 629 3.09 -12.44 -7.86
N PHE A 630 3.84 -12.01 -8.87
CA PHE A 630 3.60 -10.78 -9.62
C PHE A 630 3.06 -11.07 -11.02
N ARG A 631 2.24 -10.14 -11.55
CA ARG A 631 1.79 -10.12 -12.94
C ARG A 631 2.62 -9.12 -13.71
N PRO A 632 3.26 -9.50 -14.85
CA PRO A 632 3.96 -8.55 -15.71
C PRO A 632 2.95 -7.77 -16.55
N ILE A 633 2.70 -6.50 -16.23
CA ILE A 633 1.92 -5.62 -17.10
C ILE A 633 2.88 -4.83 -17.97
N THR A 634 2.93 -5.12 -19.25
CA THR A 634 3.80 -4.42 -20.20
C THR A 634 3.13 -3.15 -20.72
N ILE A 635 3.77 -2.02 -20.52
CA ILE A 635 3.37 -0.73 -21.04
C ILE A 635 4.11 -0.51 -22.36
N LEU A 636 3.36 -0.23 -23.42
CA LEU A 636 3.82 -0.06 -24.78
C LEU A 636 3.36 1.29 -25.34
N SER A 637 3.98 1.74 -26.45
CA SER A 637 3.58 2.92 -27.20
C SER A 637 2.06 2.97 -27.47
N CYS A 638 1.45 4.13 -27.28
CA CYS A 638 0.04 4.34 -27.63
C CYS A 638 -0.19 4.40 -29.15
N LEU A 639 0.78 4.92 -29.90
CA LEU A 639 0.75 4.90 -31.37
C LEU A 639 0.91 3.47 -31.91
N GLY A 640 1.86 2.70 -31.38
CA GLY A 640 2.00 1.29 -31.72
C GLY A 640 0.74 0.47 -31.40
N LYS A 641 0.06 0.78 -30.28
CA LYS A 641 -1.25 0.16 -29.95
C LYS A 641 -2.35 0.56 -30.92
N LEU A 642 -2.36 1.79 -31.42
CA LEU A 642 -3.31 2.23 -32.43
C LEU A 642 -3.09 1.46 -33.74
N PHE A 643 -1.84 1.34 -34.19
CA PHE A 643 -1.48 0.57 -35.37
C PHE A 643 -1.90 -0.90 -35.24
N THR A 644 -1.52 -1.55 -34.13
CA THR A 644 -1.88 -2.96 -33.88
C THR A 644 -3.38 -3.17 -33.67
N ALA A 645 -4.15 -2.15 -33.26
CA ALA A 645 -5.59 -2.24 -33.19
C ALA A 645 -6.23 -2.33 -34.56
N ILE A 646 -5.68 -1.63 -35.56
CA ILE A 646 -6.15 -1.67 -36.96
C ILE A 646 -5.90 -3.07 -37.54
N LEU A 647 -4.69 -3.61 -37.35
CA LEU A 647 -4.35 -4.95 -37.83
C LEU A 647 -5.26 -6.02 -37.13
N ASN A 648 -5.48 -5.87 -35.84
CA ASN A 648 -6.37 -6.77 -35.11
C ASN A 648 -7.84 -6.71 -35.60
N GLU A 649 -8.37 -5.53 -35.95
CA GLU A 649 -9.71 -5.44 -36.48
C GLU A 649 -9.86 -6.15 -37.85
N ARG A 650 -8.84 -6.06 -38.71
CA ARG A 650 -8.78 -6.79 -39.95
C ARG A 650 -8.75 -8.30 -39.77
N LEU A 651 -7.83 -8.78 -38.90
CA LEU A 651 -7.66 -10.19 -38.63
C LEU A 651 -8.88 -10.80 -37.96
N CYS A 652 -9.46 -10.13 -36.96
CA CYS A 652 -10.68 -10.62 -36.31
C CYS A 652 -11.86 -10.70 -37.28
N ARG A 653 -12.00 -9.72 -38.23
CA ARG A 653 -13.04 -9.78 -39.27
C ARG A 653 -12.80 -10.95 -40.21
N PHE A 654 -11.62 -11.06 -40.76
CA PHE A 654 -11.25 -12.15 -41.68
C PHE A 654 -11.42 -13.52 -41.00
N SER A 655 -10.99 -13.68 -39.78
CA SER A 655 -11.10 -15.00 -39.05
C SER A 655 -12.54 -15.44 -38.80
N GLU A 656 -13.47 -14.50 -38.59
CA GLU A 656 -14.88 -14.82 -38.39
C GLU A 656 -15.56 -15.09 -39.79
N GLU A 657 -15.22 -14.34 -40.82
CA GLU A 657 -15.76 -14.52 -42.16
C GLU A 657 -15.27 -15.81 -42.84
N ALA A 658 -14.00 -16.16 -42.61
CA ALA A 658 -13.38 -17.40 -43.10
C ALA A 658 -13.59 -18.60 -42.17
N LEU A 659 -14.32 -18.45 -41.04
CA LEU A 659 -14.60 -19.51 -40.06
C LEU A 659 -13.34 -20.19 -39.49
N LEU A 660 -12.24 -19.45 -39.32
CA LEU A 660 -10.97 -20.00 -38.84
C LEU A 660 -10.99 -20.41 -37.38
N MET A 661 -11.89 -19.85 -36.60
CA MET A 661 -12.01 -20.14 -35.17
C MET A 661 -13.06 -21.24 -34.95
N ASN A 662 -12.70 -22.24 -34.14
CA ASN A 662 -13.63 -23.27 -33.75
C ASN A 662 -14.85 -22.69 -33.00
N GLU A 663 -16.05 -23.23 -33.25
CA GLU A 663 -17.28 -22.78 -32.57
C GLU A 663 -17.27 -22.97 -31.05
N ASN A 664 -16.48 -23.94 -30.57
CA ASN A 664 -16.31 -24.18 -29.12
C ASN A 664 -15.34 -23.22 -28.45
N GLN A 665 -14.67 -22.37 -29.22
CA GLN A 665 -13.77 -21.34 -28.69
C GLN A 665 -14.50 -20.06 -28.37
N PHE A 666 -14.86 -19.87 -27.11
CA PHE A 666 -15.56 -18.66 -26.63
C PHE A 666 -14.60 -17.52 -26.26
N GLY A 667 -13.35 -17.85 -25.95
CA GLY A 667 -12.34 -16.85 -25.54
C GLY A 667 -11.85 -15.97 -26.68
N PHE A 668 -11.73 -14.66 -26.41
CA PHE A 668 -11.15 -13.67 -27.32
C PHE A 668 -11.89 -13.41 -28.66
N ARG A 669 -13.10 -13.94 -28.80
CA ARG A 669 -13.97 -13.72 -29.97
C ARG A 669 -15.01 -12.64 -29.70
N LYS A 670 -15.33 -11.86 -30.76
CA LYS A 670 -16.38 -10.85 -30.70
C LYS A 670 -17.75 -11.51 -30.59
N SER A 671 -18.61 -10.96 -29.74
CA SER A 671 -19.97 -11.47 -29.47
C SER A 671 -20.05 -12.79 -28.70
N TYR A 672 -18.94 -13.40 -28.34
CA TYR A 672 -18.86 -14.56 -27.43
C TYR A 672 -18.47 -14.11 -26.02
N SER A 673 -18.97 -14.84 -25.01
CA SER A 673 -18.67 -14.51 -23.61
C SER A 673 -18.47 -15.77 -22.75
N THR A 674 -17.86 -15.58 -21.58
CA THR A 674 -17.79 -16.64 -20.57
C THR A 674 -19.18 -17.09 -20.08
N THR A 675 -20.20 -16.23 -20.22
CA THR A 675 -21.58 -16.56 -19.89
C THR A 675 -22.14 -17.61 -20.84
N ASP A 676 -21.80 -17.53 -22.13
CA ASP A 676 -22.25 -18.49 -23.15
C ASP A 676 -21.61 -19.86 -22.90
N SER A 677 -20.30 -19.89 -22.62
CA SER A 677 -19.59 -21.11 -22.24
C SER A 677 -20.18 -21.75 -20.97
N PHE A 678 -20.46 -20.95 -19.95
CA PHE A 678 -21.09 -21.42 -18.72
C PHE A 678 -22.51 -21.95 -18.99
N PHE A 679 -23.32 -21.24 -19.81
CA PHE A 679 -24.65 -21.65 -20.17
C PHE A 679 -24.67 -22.99 -20.91
N THR A 680 -23.76 -23.18 -21.85
CA THR A 680 -23.56 -24.44 -22.58
C THR A 680 -23.28 -25.59 -21.61
N LEU A 681 -22.26 -25.44 -20.75
CA LEU A 681 -21.92 -26.47 -19.75
C LEU A 681 -23.08 -26.77 -18.80
N PHE A 682 -23.77 -25.74 -18.32
CA PHE A 682 -24.91 -25.87 -17.44
C PHE A 682 -26.06 -26.60 -18.13
N SER A 683 -26.33 -26.30 -19.40
CA SER A 683 -27.37 -27.00 -20.20
C SER A 683 -27.04 -28.47 -20.37
N PHE A 684 -25.78 -28.81 -20.65
CA PHE A 684 -25.34 -30.21 -20.69
C PHE A 684 -25.56 -30.92 -19.35
N PHE A 685 -25.19 -30.25 -18.25
CA PHE A 685 -25.39 -30.79 -16.90
C PHE A 685 -26.89 -31.10 -16.64
N GLU A 686 -27.80 -30.17 -16.94
CA GLU A 686 -29.23 -30.35 -16.72
C GLU A 686 -29.83 -31.46 -17.61
N ILE A 687 -29.38 -31.56 -18.87
CA ILE A 687 -29.85 -32.63 -19.79
C ILE A 687 -29.42 -34.01 -19.27
N LEU A 688 -28.14 -34.16 -18.87
CA LEU A 688 -27.62 -35.45 -18.39
C LEU A 688 -28.19 -35.81 -17.03
N LYS A 689 -28.44 -34.85 -16.16
CA LYS A 689 -29.11 -35.05 -14.86
C LYS A 689 -30.54 -35.58 -15.05
N ARG A 690 -31.31 -35.03 -15.98
CA ARG A 690 -32.64 -35.53 -16.34
C ARG A 690 -32.59 -36.97 -16.89
N LYS A 691 -31.55 -37.27 -17.66
CA LYS A 691 -31.31 -38.64 -18.21
C LYS A 691 -30.64 -39.58 -17.20
N LYS A 692 -30.44 -39.17 -15.95
CA LYS A 692 -29.76 -39.92 -14.88
C LYS A 692 -28.34 -40.40 -15.28
N LYS A 693 -27.66 -39.69 -16.20
CA LYS A 693 -26.29 -39.99 -16.64
C LYS A 693 -25.30 -39.16 -15.86
N LYS A 694 -24.09 -39.71 -15.66
CA LYS A 694 -22.96 -38.99 -15.04
C LYS A 694 -22.29 -38.12 -16.08
N LEU A 695 -21.83 -36.91 -15.66
CA LEU A 695 -20.98 -36.03 -16.44
C LEU A 695 -19.60 -35.97 -15.74
N PHE A 696 -18.56 -36.22 -16.48
CA PHE A 696 -17.17 -36.03 -16.03
C PHE A 696 -16.62 -34.81 -16.75
N CYS A 697 -16.09 -33.86 -16.01
CA CYS A 697 -15.49 -32.63 -16.55
C CYS A 697 -14.05 -32.52 -16.09
N ALA A 698 -13.15 -32.29 -17.03
CA ALA A 698 -11.75 -31.92 -16.75
C ALA A 698 -11.57 -30.44 -17.07
N PHE A 699 -10.98 -29.69 -16.13
CA PHE A 699 -10.65 -28.28 -16.31
C PHE A 699 -9.14 -28.16 -16.44
N VAL A 700 -8.68 -27.73 -17.61
CA VAL A 700 -7.25 -27.54 -17.90
C VAL A 700 -6.93 -26.05 -17.79
N ASP A 701 -5.93 -25.70 -16.98
CA ASP A 701 -5.44 -24.31 -16.81
C ASP A 701 -4.00 -24.22 -17.33
N PHE A 702 -3.75 -23.29 -18.22
CA PHE A 702 -2.42 -23.07 -18.78
C PHE A 702 -1.62 -22.12 -17.89
N GLU A 703 -0.51 -22.59 -17.33
CA GLU A 703 0.42 -21.74 -16.59
C GLU A 703 1.16 -20.78 -17.54
N LYS A 704 1.07 -19.47 -17.28
CA LYS A 704 1.77 -18.44 -18.06
C LYS A 704 1.44 -18.45 -19.57
N ALA A 705 0.23 -18.80 -19.92
CA ALA A 705 -0.27 -19.09 -21.26
C ALA A 705 0.25 -18.18 -22.39
N PHE A 706 0.30 -16.85 -22.14
CA PHE A 706 0.79 -15.88 -23.14
C PHE A 706 2.31 -15.79 -23.21
N ASP A 707 2.99 -16.05 -22.09
CA ASP A 707 4.43 -15.88 -21.99
C ASP A 707 5.19 -17.11 -22.55
N THR A 708 4.47 -18.23 -22.78
CA THR A 708 5.04 -19.51 -23.20
C THR A 708 4.65 -19.94 -24.63
N VAL A 709 4.00 -19.07 -25.41
CA VAL A 709 3.66 -19.35 -26.80
C VAL A 709 4.92 -19.54 -27.63
N TRP A 710 5.02 -20.69 -28.30
CA TRP A 710 6.05 -20.95 -29.27
C TRP A 710 5.77 -20.20 -30.56
N ARG A 711 6.63 -19.25 -30.92
CA ARG A 711 6.39 -18.30 -32.02
C ARG A 711 6.40 -18.98 -33.39
N ASP A 712 7.34 -19.88 -33.67
CA ASP A 712 7.47 -20.50 -34.97
C ASP A 712 6.27 -21.39 -35.31
N ALA A 713 5.77 -22.13 -34.33
CA ALA A 713 4.53 -22.86 -34.48
C ALA A 713 3.31 -21.90 -34.69
N LEU A 714 3.31 -20.72 -34.06
CA LEU A 714 2.30 -19.70 -34.31
C LEU A 714 2.41 -19.14 -35.75
N TRP A 715 3.63 -18.85 -36.23
CA TRP A 715 3.88 -18.38 -37.60
C TRP A 715 3.42 -19.40 -38.63
N TYR A 716 3.74 -20.66 -38.43
CA TYR A 716 3.25 -21.77 -39.27
C TYR A 716 1.71 -21.81 -39.33
N LYS A 717 1.04 -21.72 -38.15
CA LYS A 717 -0.44 -21.70 -38.11
C LYS A 717 -1.07 -20.49 -38.79
N LEU A 718 -0.41 -19.33 -38.76
CA LEU A 718 -0.89 -18.14 -39.50
C LEU A 718 -0.87 -18.39 -41.02
N LEU A 719 0.23 -18.95 -41.54
CA LEU A 719 0.35 -19.29 -42.95
C LEU A 719 -0.66 -20.35 -43.40
N LEU A 720 -0.84 -21.43 -42.60
CA LEU A 720 -1.84 -22.45 -42.88
C LEU A 720 -3.28 -21.89 -42.95
N ASN A 721 -3.56 -20.81 -42.24
CA ASN A 721 -4.84 -20.13 -42.21
C ASN A 721 -4.89 -18.96 -43.20
N HIS A 722 -4.07 -18.94 -44.24
CA HIS A 722 -3.98 -17.93 -45.29
C HIS A 722 -3.77 -16.49 -44.79
N ILE A 723 -3.15 -16.33 -43.63
CA ILE A 723 -2.65 -15.03 -43.15
C ILE A 723 -1.25 -14.88 -43.70
N ASN A 724 -1.14 -14.28 -44.90
CA ASN A 724 0.09 -14.17 -45.67
C ASN A 724 0.37 -12.71 -46.13
N GLY A 725 1.44 -12.50 -46.92
CA GLY A 725 1.80 -11.20 -47.50
C GLY A 725 2.23 -10.17 -46.43
N LYS A 726 1.89 -8.90 -46.66
CA LYS A 726 2.27 -7.78 -45.78
C LYS A 726 1.83 -7.97 -44.34
N MET A 727 0.61 -8.53 -44.14
CA MET A 727 0.06 -8.80 -42.80
C MET A 727 0.94 -9.80 -42.04
N TYR A 728 1.35 -10.86 -42.70
CA TYR A 728 2.25 -11.85 -42.07
C TYR A 728 3.61 -11.25 -41.73
N THR A 729 4.22 -10.54 -42.73
CA THR A 729 5.54 -9.93 -42.54
C THR A 729 5.57 -8.95 -41.38
N ILE A 730 4.56 -8.07 -41.28
CA ILE A 730 4.51 -7.09 -40.19
C ILE A 730 4.29 -7.73 -38.84
N ILE A 731 3.45 -8.79 -38.77
CA ILE A 731 3.26 -9.55 -37.49
C ILE A 731 4.58 -10.19 -37.08
N LEU A 732 5.31 -10.84 -37.97
CA LEU A 732 6.58 -11.46 -37.69
C LEU A 732 7.59 -10.41 -37.17
N ASN A 733 7.72 -9.27 -37.85
CA ASN A 733 8.65 -8.21 -37.49
C ASN A 733 8.28 -7.48 -36.19
N MET A 734 7.01 -7.51 -35.75
CA MET A 734 6.60 -7.05 -34.41
C MET A 734 7.20 -7.89 -33.26
N TYR A 735 7.70 -9.08 -33.55
CA TYR A 735 8.28 -10.00 -32.56
C TYR A 735 9.77 -10.22 -32.77
N THR A 736 10.37 -9.62 -33.80
CA THR A 736 11.81 -9.58 -34.04
C THR A 736 12.44 -8.45 -33.21
N ASP A 737 13.56 -8.70 -32.55
CA ASP A 737 14.32 -7.73 -31.72
C ASP A 737 13.52 -7.07 -30.59
N VAL A 738 12.57 -7.80 -30.02
CA VAL A 738 11.74 -7.29 -28.92
C VAL A 738 12.56 -7.19 -27.64
N LYS A 739 12.57 -6.00 -27.04
CA LYS A 739 13.26 -5.74 -25.76
C LYS A 739 12.29 -5.29 -24.70
N SER A 740 12.56 -5.70 -23.47
CA SER A 740 11.80 -5.24 -22.30
C SER A 740 12.71 -4.79 -21.18
N CYS A 741 12.23 -3.85 -20.36
CA CYS A 741 12.84 -3.47 -19.10
C CYS A 741 11.78 -3.52 -17.98
N ILE A 742 12.22 -3.50 -16.74
CA ILE A 742 11.33 -3.53 -15.60
C ILE A 742 11.40 -2.19 -14.87
N THR A 743 10.23 -1.61 -14.60
CA THR A 743 10.13 -0.42 -13.74
C THR A 743 9.39 -0.78 -12.45
N TYR A 744 10.09 -0.67 -11.33
CA TYR A 744 9.57 -0.97 -10.00
C TYR A 744 10.11 0.02 -8.97
N ASN A 745 9.25 0.55 -8.10
CA ASN A 745 9.60 1.51 -7.05
C ASN A 745 10.48 2.69 -7.54
N TYR A 746 10.12 3.27 -8.71
CA TYR A 746 10.84 4.38 -9.38
C TYR A 746 12.23 4.03 -9.95
N CYS A 747 12.67 2.79 -9.85
CA CYS A 747 13.89 2.30 -10.47
C CYS A 747 13.57 1.57 -11.77
N LYS A 748 14.45 1.69 -12.77
CA LYS A 748 14.37 1.01 -14.06
C LYS A 748 15.56 0.06 -14.18
N SER A 749 15.31 -1.17 -14.67
CA SER A 749 16.36 -2.15 -14.97
C SER A 749 16.99 -1.90 -16.32
N ASP A 750 18.06 -2.62 -16.63
CA ASP A 750 18.56 -2.78 -17.99
C ASP A 750 17.53 -3.47 -18.89
N TYR A 751 17.74 -3.37 -20.22
CA TYR A 751 16.93 -4.05 -21.20
C TYR A 751 17.35 -5.52 -21.33
N PHE A 752 16.38 -6.38 -21.63
CA PHE A 752 16.60 -7.77 -21.99
C PHE A 752 15.75 -8.18 -23.18
N ASN A 753 16.21 -9.13 -23.97
CA ASN A 753 15.47 -9.65 -25.12
C ASN A 753 14.32 -10.55 -24.68
N CYS A 754 13.25 -10.56 -25.48
CA CYS A 754 12.08 -11.39 -25.29
C CYS A 754 11.94 -12.32 -26.49
N ASP A 755 12.45 -13.53 -26.36
CA ASP A 755 12.60 -14.50 -27.47
C ASP A 755 11.37 -15.40 -27.63
N MET A 756 10.47 -15.43 -26.63
CA MET A 756 9.33 -16.33 -26.54
C MET A 756 8.05 -15.59 -26.14
N GLY A 757 6.90 -16.21 -26.39
CA GLY A 757 5.61 -15.71 -25.98
C GLY A 757 5.06 -14.56 -26.84
N VAL A 758 3.81 -14.19 -26.55
CA VAL A 758 3.13 -13.04 -27.17
C VAL A 758 3.02 -11.89 -26.18
N ARG A 759 3.33 -10.66 -26.61
CA ARG A 759 3.49 -9.49 -25.73
C ARG A 759 2.16 -9.11 -25.06
N GLN A 760 2.11 -9.22 -23.72
CA GLN A 760 0.97 -8.76 -22.93
C GLN A 760 0.85 -7.24 -23.02
N GLY A 761 -0.30 -6.74 -23.54
CA GLY A 761 -0.59 -5.31 -23.66
C GLY A 761 -0.69 -4.79 -25.11
N VAL A 762 -0.42 -5.60 -26.12
CA VAL A 762 -0.76 -5.35 -27.53
C VAL A 762 -2.20 -5.79 -27.79
N ASN A 763 -2.93 -5.09 -28.67
CA ASN A 763 -4.32 -5.47 -28.99
C ASN A 763 -4.41 -6.81 -29.75
N LEU A 764 -3.36 -7.17 -30.46
CA LEU A 764 -3.27 -8.35 -31.31
C LEU A 764 -3.04 -9.66 -30.55
N HIS A 765 -2.43 -9.61 -29.35
CA HIS A 765 -2.01 -10.83 -28.65
C HIS A 765 -3.16 -11.80 -28.28
N PRO A 766 -4.40 -11.35 -27.92
CA PRO A 766 -5.49 -12.28 -27.69
C PRO A 766 -5.88 -13.07 -28.92
N PHE A 767 -5.85 -12.43 -30.09
CA PHE A 767 -6.11 -13.07 -31.38
C PHE A 767 -5.02 -14.11 -31.71
N LEU A 768 -3.74 -13.74 -31.57
CA LEU A 768 -2.61 -14.65 -31.85
C LEU A 768 -2.63 -15.88 -30.94
N PHE A 769 -2.96 -15.68 -29.65
CA PHE A 769 -3.12 -16.80 -28.73
C PHE A 769 -4.33 -17.69 -29.08
N ALA A 770 -5.44 -17.09 -29.49
CA ALA A 770 -6.60 -17.82 -29.94
C ALA A 770 -6.31 -18.68 -31.19
N MET A 771 -5.54 -18.13 -32.15
CA MET A 771 -5.07 -18.86 -33.32
C MET A 771 -4.09 -19.98 -32.94
N PHE A 772 -3.19 -19.73 -31.97
CA PHE A 772 -2.28 -20.75 -31.48
C PHE A 772 -3.02 -21.98 -30.90
N LEU A 773 -4.17 -21.77 -30.25
CA LEU A 773 -4.99 -22.82 -29.66
C LEU A 773 -6.11 -23.35 -30.57
N SER A 774 -6.26 -22.88 -31.80
CA SER A 774 -7.43 -23.16 -32.65
C SER A 774 -7.67 -24.64 -32.94
N ASP A 775 -6.62 -25.46 -32.95
CA ASP A 775 -6.65 -26.91 -33.18
C ASP A 775 -6.55 -27.76 -31.91
N LEU A 776 -6.56 -27.17 -30.72
CA LEU A 776 -6.37 -27.87 -29.44
C LEU A 776 -7.35 -29.04 -29.27
N GLN A 777 -8.58 -28.91 -29.78
CA GLN A 777 -9.57 -29.98 -29.69
C GLN A 777 -9.20 -31.25 -30.49
N MET A 778 -8.28 -31.17 -31.46
CA MET A 778 -7.81 -32.33 -32.22
C MET A 778 -6.94 -33.27 -31.36
N PHE A 779 -6.46 -32.78 -30.21
CA PHE A 779 -5.61 -33.52 -29.28
C PHE A 779 -6.39 -34.12 -28.11
N PHE A 780 -7.70 -33.82 -28.01
CA PHE A 780 -8.60 -34.36 -27.01
C PHE A 780 -9.73 -35.18 -27.65
#